data_b783071a921dbf15144228dc1ccd4425
#
_entry.id   b783071a921dbf15144228dc1ccd4425
#
_cell.length_a   1.000
_cell.length_b   1.000
_cell.length_c   1.000
_cell.angle_alpha   90.00
_cell.angle_beta   90.00
_cell.angle_gamma   90.00
#
_symmetry.space_group_name_H-M   'P 1'
#
loop_
_entity.id
_entity.type
_entity.pdbx_description
1 polymer ?
#
loop_
_entity_poly.entity_id
_entity_poly.type
_entity_poly.pdbx_seq_one_letter_code
_entity_poly.pdbx_strand_id
1 'polypeptide(L)'
;MSVPNVSEGLGARLGDPLQGPYTATAFVDGRGRISLWSMEAEALLGYSADEVCGTLAADLLTVPEGREAALAARERHADGQGWDGVVALKHHDGRAVRIALRVRPVHCREGQAGWSLSASDARQVGQEEVDRAILQALFSQSPIRIIVVDSELRYRWVNAAMERGCAVPAARLIGRRIGEVTPWVNVEGIEEVLCRVRDTGEPVLDFQVRGQGPSDPDREHVWSGSSFRLTDPAGGVLGMCQICVDVTEGYWAQRRLALLTEAGTRIGTTLDVVRTAQELADAAVPELADFVLVDLLEATVRGEEPAPGPVGGQILLRRSGISSIHEDASEALYAVGEAVAFHPGTPQVRCLATGQSVLVRRLETDEWYASDPQTAEKAREVGAHSLMVVPLRARGITLGVAVFGRNRDSQPYDEGDLALAEDFSSRAAVCVDNARRYTREHNTALTLQRSLLPHEVPDYPAVETAHRYLPAAAHAGAGGDWFDVLPLSGARVALAVGDVTGHGLHAAAVMGRLRTAVYTLADLDLDPDEVLTQLDDLVIRLTQEDPDCEGATCLYAVYDPISRVCTFARAGHPPPALVQPDGAVEFCEDIPPGPPLGLGGLPFETAERKLAEGTLLALYTDGLIEAAEQDAELGLELLARTLADPSRSLEQLCESVEASVVPERRSDDAAVLLARTRALAADRVASWELPADPAQVAQARDLTTRQLADWDAEPLAFATELIVSELVTNAIRYARGPIALRLIHAEALICEVSDGSLSAPHLRRARVHDEGGRGLFLVAQLASRWGTRYGRDGKTIWAEQPLSPLEVSSGL
;
A
#
# COMPACT_ATOMS: atom_id res chain seq x y z
N MET A 1 76.95 70.91 -15.56
CA MET A 1 77.13 70.64 -14.12
C MET A 1 75.86 69.90 -13.64
N SER A 2 76.08 68.66 -13.31
CA SER A 2 75.00 67.76 -12.94
C SER A 2 74.40 68.19 -11.60
N VAL A 3 73.11 68.42 -11.58
CA VAL A 3 72.29 68.58 -10.33
C VAL A 3 72.24 67.25 -9.62
N PRO A 4 72.63 67.10 -8.33
CA PRO A 4 72.60 65.85 -7.65
C PRO A 4 71.14 65.41 -7.43
N ASN A 5 70.91 64.13 -7.63
CA ASN A 5 69.61 63.47 -7.46
C ASN A 5 69.11 63.57 -5.99
N VAL A 6 68.27 64.52 -5.70
CA VAL A 6 67.72 64.86 -4.37
C VAL A 6 66.70 63.80 -3.93
N SER A 7 66.34 62.87 -4.81
CA SER A 7 65.30 61.89 -4.57
C SER A 7 65.64 60.72 -3.62
N GLU A 8 66.96 60.39 -3.51
CA GLU A 8 67.40 59.26 -2.66
C GLU A 8 67.65 59.64 -1.19
N GLY A 9 67.69 60.89 -0.81
CA GLY A 9 67.95 61.35 0.57
C GLY A 9 66.72 61.75 1.37
N LEU A 10 65.59 61.95 0.75
CA LEU A 10 64.37 62.41 1.44
C LEU A 10 63.36 61.23 1.80
N GLY A 11 63.54 60.15 1.15
CA GLY A 11 62.63 58.91 1.41
C GLY A 11 62.90 58.21 2.73
N ALA A 12 64.04 58.43 3.42
CA ALA A 12 64.48 57.67 4.58
C ALA A 12 64.18 58.33 5.96
N ARG A 13 63.59 59.52 5.99
CA ARG A 13 63.37 60.24 7.27
C ARG A 13 61.97 60.85 7.43
N LEU A 14 61.11 60.73 6.46
CA LEU A 14 59.67 60.97 6.63
C LEU A 14 59.00 59.63 6.88
N GLY A 15 58.56 59.40 8.08
CA GLY A 15 57.67 58.26 8.42
C GLY A 15 56.52 58.22 7.41
N ASP A 16 56.47 57.18 6.61
CA ASP A 16 55.64 56.90 5.45
C ASP A 16 54.38 57.78 5.32
N PRO A 17 54.41 58.94 4.66
CA PRO A 17 53.16 59.67 4.37
C PRO A 17 52.55 59.27 3.03
N LEU A 18 53.08 58.24 2.35
CA LEU A 18 52.71 57.84 0.99
C LEU A 18 51.84 56.58 0.92
N GLN A 19 51.27 56.09 2.01
CA GLN A 19 50.24 55.06 2.00
C GLN A 19 48.85 55.71 1.95
N GLY A 20 48.51 56.34 0.87
CA GLY A 20 47.21 56.92 0.57
C GLY A 20 47.04 57.15 -0.92
N PRO A 21 45.86 57.43 -1.40
CA PRO A 21 45.52 57.60 -2.82
C PRO A 21 46.17 58.80 -3.50
N TYR A 22 47.11 59.47 -2.81
CA TYR A 22 47.82 60.70 -3.33
C TYR A 22 49.11 60.25 -3.99
N THR A 23 49.16 60.33 -5.32
CA THR A 23 50.30 59.83 -6.11
C THR A 23 51.14 61.00 -6.67
N ALA A 24 50.54 62.11 -7.04
CA ALA A 24 51.23 63.27 -7.56
C ALA A 24 51.81 64.09 -6.43
N THR A 25 53.08 64.49 -6.53
CA THR A 25 53.78 65.31 -5.52
C THR A 25 54.42 66.54 -6.11
N ALA A 26 54.33 67.62 -5.36
CA ALA A 26 55.00 68.84 -5.68
C ALA A 26 55.59 69.48 -4.39
N PHE A 27 56.71 70.25 -4.54
CA PHE A 27 57.24 71.02 -3.43
C PHE A 27 57.14 72.52 -3.78
N VAL A 28 56.70 73.28 -2.79
CA VAL A 28 56.57 74.74 -2.93
C VAL A 28 57.48 75.42 -1.88
N ASP A 29 58.29 76.35 -2.28
CA ASP A 29 59.18 77.12 -1.41
C ASP A 29 58.41 78.09 -0.48
N GLY A 30 59.08 78.75 0.47
CA GLY A 30 58.47 79.71 1.38
C GLY A 30 57.93 80.99 0.73
N ARG A 31 58.21 81.19 -0.60
CA ARG A 31 57.64 82.28 -1.41
C ARG A 31 56.48 81.87 -2.23
N GLY A 32 56.05 80.58 -2.12
CA GLY A 32 54.87 80.01 -2.85
C GLY A 32 55.24 79.56 -4.28
N ARG A 33 56.55 79.45 -4.63
CA ARG A 33 56.99 78.94 -5.93
C ARG A 33 57.21 77.44 -5.92
N ILE A 34 56.83 76.79 -7.01
CA ILE A 34 57.03 75.36 -7.19
C ILE A 34 58.54 75.13 -7.37
N SER A 35 59.12 74.26 -6.51
CA SER A 35 60.51 73.90 -6.52
C SER A 35 60.76 72.46 -6.96
N LEU A 36 59.76 71.60 -6.91
CA LEU A 36 59.83 70.20 -7.38
C LEU A 36 58.46 69.80 -7.92
N TRP A 37 58.47 69.15 -9.03
CA TRP A 37 57.21 68.59 -9.70
C TRP A 37 57.48 67.15 -10.10
N SER A 38 56.63 66.20 -9.60
CA SER A 38 56.80 64.79 -9.92
C SER A 38 56.21 64.45 -11.29
N MET A 39 56.61 63.32 -11.85
CA MET A 39 56.09 62.80 -13.10
C MET A 39 54.57 62.53 -13.01
N GLU A 40 54.05 62.08 -11.84
CA GLU A 40 52.67 61.88 -11.59
C GLU A 40 51.91 63.24 -11.56
N ALA A 41 52.51 64.32 -11.08
CA ALA A 41 51.95 65.64 -11.12
C ALA A 41 51.87 66.18 -12.56
N GLU A 42 52.90 65.93 -13.38
CA GLU A 42 52.89 66.16 -14.82
C GLU A 42 51.74 65.36 -15.50
N ALA A 43 51.63 64.02 -15.22
CA ALA A 43 50.55 63.24 -15.77
C ALA A 43 49.15 63.70 -15.35
N LEU A 44 49.01 64.22 -14.10
CA LEU A 44 47.75 64.71 -13.55
C LEU A 44 47.28 66.03 -14.11
N LEU A 45 48.19 66.96 -14.36
CA LEU A 45 47.93 68.35 -14.75
C LEU A 45 48.44 68.74 -16.14
N GLY A 46 49.22 67.92 -16.79
CA GLY A 46 49.69 68.07 -18.16
C GLY A 46 50.86 69.11 -18.30
N TYR A 47 51.33 69.64 -17.22
CA TYR A 47 52.52 70.58 -17.23
C TYR A 47 53.80 69.81 -16.95
N SER A 48 54.82 70.08 -17.76
CA SER A 48 56.16 69.53 -17.47
C SER A 48 56.82 70.26 -16.28
N ALA A 49 57.78 69.66 -15.64
CA ALA A 49 58.54 70.25 -14.54
C ALA A 49 59.23 71.52 -14.95
N ASP A 50 59.75 71.64 -16.21
CA ASP A 50 60.44 72.80 -16.74
C ASP A 50 59.47 74.01 -16.92
N GLU A 51 58.20 73.73 -17.16
CA GLU A 51 57.17 74.82 -17.36
C GLU A 51 56.69 75.39 -16.01
N VAL A 52 56.61 74.57 -14.95
CA VAL A 52 55.97 75.03 -13.71
C VAL A 52 57.00 75.35 -12.59
N CYS A 53 58.19 74.75 -12.60
CA CYS A 53 59.15 75.06 -11.59
C CYS A 53 59.63 76.57 -11.70
N GLY A 54 59.52 77.24 -10.55
CA GLY A 54 59.79 78.66 -10.43
C GLY A 54 58.53 79.52 -10.57
N THR A 55 57.40 78.95 -11.03
CA THR A 55 56.10 79.69 -11.06
C THR A 55 55.43 79.69 -9.71
N LEU A 56 54.47 80.55 -9.50
CA LEU A 56 53.64 80.52 -8.27
C LEU A 56 52.65 79.32 -8.32
N ALA A 57 52.60 78.46 -7.34
CA ALA A 57 51.63 77.37 -7.27
C ALA A 57 50.19 77.88 -7.32
N ALA A 58 49.90 79.04 -6.84
CA ALA A 58 48.59 79.70 -6.90
C ALA A 58 48.16 80.07 -8.33
N ASP A 59 49.08 80.13 -9.31
CA ASP A 59 48.75 80.38 -10.71
C ASP A 59 48.05 79.19 -11.38
N LEU A 60 48.13 77.98 -10.78
CA LEU A 60 47.45 76.82 -11.25
C LEU A 60 45.98 76.75 -10.77
N LEU A 61 45.53 77.61 -9.87
CA LEU A 61 44.15 77.71 -9.45
C LEU A 61 43.27 78.34 -10.53
N THR A 62 42.13 77.71 -10.77
CA THR A 62 41.16 78.11 -11.84
C THR A 62 40.33 79.36 -11.51
N VAL A 63 40.13 79.66 -10.22
CA VAL A 63 39.22 80.71 -9.73
C VAL A 63 40.01 81.78 -9.01
N PRO A 64 39.82 83.09 -9.35
CA PRO A 64 40.50 84.19 -8.69
C PRO A 64 40.37 84.25 -7.20
N GLU A 65 39.19 83.92 -6.70
CA GLU A 65 38.82 83.85 -5.28
C GLU A 65 39.57 82.72 -4.59
N GLY A 66 39.89 81.66 -5.30
CA GLY A 66 40.70 80.50 -4.83
C GLY A 66 42.16 80.91 -4.66
N ARG A 67 42.67 81.83 -5.50
CA ARG A 67 44.01 82.39 -5.42
C ARG A 67 44.20 83.31 -4.19
N GLU A 68 43.20 84.13 -3.88
CA GLU A 68 43.19 84.91 -2.66
C GLU A 68 43.04 84.00 -1.40
N ALA A 69 42.22 83.00 -1.48
CA ALA A 69 42.02 82.03 -0.40
C ALA A 69 43.32 81.24 -0.13
N ALA A 70 44.05 80.81 -1.19
CA ALA A 70 45.34 80.10 -1.07
C ALA A 70 46.45 81.06 -0.47
N LEU A 71 46.45 82.31 -0.83
CA LEU A 71 47.37 83.29 -0.25
C LEU A 71 47.05 83.58 1.21
N ALA A 72 45.77 83.75 1.55
CA ALA A 72 45.28 83.92 2.91
C ALA A 72 45.44 82.67 3.77
N ALA A 73 45.34 81.44 3.15
CA ALA A 73 45.63 80.19 3.82
C ALA A 73 47.13 80.06 4.16
N ARG A 74 47.96 80.46 3.28
CA ARG A 74 49.44 80.56 3.54
C ARG A 74 49.75 81.42 4.74
N GLU A 75 49.11 82.58 4.84
CA GLU A 75 49.30 83.46 5.97
C GLU A 75 48.74 82.92 7.29
N ARG A 76 47.59 82.32 7.24
CA ARG A 76 46.93 81.66 8.40
C ARG A 76 47.62 80.36 8.88
N HIS A 77 48.35 79.67 8.00
CA HIS A 77 48.98 78.40 8.32
C HIS A 77 50.49 78.55 8.50
N ALA A 78 51.02 79.85 8.66
CA ALA A 78 52.39 80.11 9.03
C ALA A 78 52.80 79.43 10.35
N ASP A 79 51.83 79.01 11.18
CA ASP A 79 52.03 78.27 12.43
C ASP A 79 52.24 76.74 12.28
N GLY A 80 52.45 76.22 11.05
CA GLY A 80 52.85 74.86 10.84
C GLY A 80 51.74 73.81 10.76
N GLN A 81 50.48 74.18 10.63
CA GLN A 81 49.35 73.21 10.43
C GLN A 81 49.18 72.85 8.94
N GLY A 82 49.02 71.56 8.65
CA GLY A 82 48.76 71.12 7.30
C GLY A 82 47.30 71.37 6.92
N TRP A 83 47.02 71.27 5.62
CA TRP A 83 45.64 71.40 5.07
C TRP A 83 45.38 70.32 4.11
N ASP A 84 44.11 69.79 4.16
CA ASP A 84 43.56 68.80 3.25
C ASP A 84 42.21 69.29 2.68
N GLY A 85 42.04 69.15 1.37
CA GLY A 85 40.80 69.58 0.71
C GLY A 85 40.76 69.33 -0.77
N VAL A 86 39.67 69.70 -1.42
CA VAL A 86 39.52 69.59 -2.88
C VAL A 86 39.62 70.98 -3.50
N VAL A 87 40.49 71.11 -4.45
CA VAL A 87 40.77 72.35 -5.22
C VAL A 87 40.57 72.10 -6.71
N ALA A 88 40.14 73.12 -7.46
CA ALA A 88 40.12 73.06 -8.90
C ALA A 88 41.40 73.67 -9.47
N LEU A 89 42.25 72.87 -10.06
CA LEU A 89 43.47 73.33 -10.72
C LEU A 89 43.29 73.35 -12.24
N LYS A 90 44.04 74.32 -12.91
CA LYS A 90 44.03 74.44 -14.36
C LYS A 90 44.95 73.36 -14.95
N HIS A 91 44.48 72.56 -15.83
CA HIS A 91 45.25 71.61 -16.64
C HIS A 91 45.93 72.36 -17.79
N HIS A 92 47.01 71.90 -18.31
CA HIS A 92 47.79 72.53 -19.41
C HIS A 92 46.90 72.80 -20.65
N ASP A 93 45.93 71.95 -20.98
CA ASP A 93 44.96 72.15 -22.10
C ASP A 93 43.83 73.14 -21.80
N GLY A 94 43.89 73.82 -20.64
CA GLY A 94 42.94 74.80 -20.22
C GLY A 94 41.70 74.39 -19.45
N ARG A 95 41.46 73.08 -19.34
CA ARG A 95 40.33 72.53 -18.54
C ARG A 95 40.63 72.66 -17.03
N ALA A 96 39.56 72.75 -16.25
CA ALA A 96 39.63 72.63 -14.79
C ALA A 96 39.56 71.17 -14.30
N VAL A 97 40.57 70.76 -13.53
CA VAL A 97 40.59 69.43 -12.89
C VAL A 97 40.42 69.63 -11.41
N ARG A 98 39.42 68.88 -10.83
CA ARG A 98 39.21 68.81 -9.37
C ARG A 98 40.24 67.83 -8.77
N ILE A 99 41.02 68.32 -7.86
CA ILE A 99 42.11 67.56 -7.25
C ILE A 99 41.94 67.56 -5.74
N ALA A 100 41.99 66.39 -5.16
CA ALA A 100 42.20 66.21 -3.72
C ALA A 100 43.65 66.56 -3.40
N LEU A 101 43.85 67.58 -2.62
CA LEU A 101 45.16 68.11 -2.33
C LEU A 101 45.43 68.06 -0.82
N ARG A 102 46.60 67.54 -0.47
CA ARG A 102 47.08 67.50 0.89
C ARG A 102 48.33 68.37 0.95
N VAL A 103 48.36 69.32 1.84
CA VAL A 103 49.49 70.27 2.02
C VAL A 103 50.04 70.03 3.41
N ARG A 104 51.35 69.81 3.49
CA ARG A 104 52.10 69.61 4.75
C ARG A 104 53.32 70.50 4.78
N PRO A 105 53.64 71.23 5.90
CA PRO A 105 54.81 72.00 6.06
C PRO A 105 56.07 71.12 6.09
N VAL A 106 57.12 71.48 5.42
CA VAL A 106 58.39 70.77 5.40
C VAL A 106 59.50 71.76 5.69
N HIS A 107 60.41 71.38 6.59
CA HIS A 107 61.63 72.14 6.90
C HIS A 107 62.79 71.44 6.25
N CYS A 108 63.38 72.13 5.27
CA CYS A 108 64.64 71.71 4.62
C CYS A 108 65.90 72.02 5.46
N ARG A 109 66.94 71.25 5.28
CA ARG A 109 68.17 71.26 6.07
C ARG A 109 68.90 72.58 6.03
N GLU A 110 68.57 73.54 5.14
CA GLU A 110 69.15 74.92 4.99
C GLU A 110 68.30 76.01 5.58
N GLY A 111 67.32 75.70 6.43
CA GLY A 111 66.49 76.70 7.14
C GLY A 111 65.36 77.35 6.27
N GLN A 112 65.21 76.92 5.04
CA GLN A 112 64.08 77.38 4.22
C GLN A 112 62.83 76.59 4.53
N ALA A 113 61.75 77.25 5.03
CA ALA A 113 60.43 76.63 5.22
C ALA A 113 59.75 76.50 3.84
N GLY A 114 59.16 75.37 3.57
CA GLY A 114 58.40 75.08 2.36
C GLY A 114 57.22 74.18 2.63
N TRP A 115 56.52 73.76 1.59
CA TRP A 115 55.33 72.94 1.67
C TRP A 115 55.46 71.76 0.72
N SER A 116 55.12 70.56 1.22
CA SER A 116 54.89 69.37 0.42
C SER A 116 53.43 69.31 0.04
N LEU A 117 53.15 69.13 -1.22
CA LEU A 117 51.84 68.97 -1.78
C LEU A 117 51.73 67.55 -2.31
N SER A 118 50.76 66.85 -1.86
CA SER A 118 50.37 65.50 -2.40
C SER A 118 48.99 65.61 -2.99
N ALA A 119 48.81 65.19 -4.23
CA ALA A 119 47.60 65.36 -5.00
C ALA A 119 47.13 64.09 -5.70
N SER A 120 45.80 63.91 -5.85
CA SER A 120 45.18 62.91 -6.68
C SER A 120 43.93 63.47 -7.34
N ASP A 121 43.44 62.76 -8.38
CA ASP A 121 42.11 63.13 -8.95
C ASP A 121 41.06 62.95 -7.85
N ALA A 122 40.33 64.05 -7.56
CA ALA A 122 39.24 64.00 -6.53
C ALA A 122 38.15 62.98 -6.83
N ARG A 123 37.92 62.64 -8.11
CA ARG A 123 36.98 61.60 -8.51
C ARG A 123 37.49 60.21 -8.09
N GLN A 124 38.75 59.91 -8.27
CA GLN A 124 39.37 58.65 -7.92
C GLN A 124 39.38 58.43 -6.41
N VAL A 125 39.75 59.43 -5.63
CA VAL A 125 39.77 59.40 -4.16
C VAL A 125 38.32 59.20 -3.65
N GLY A 126 37.35 59.93 -4.21
CA GLY A 126 35.97 59.81 -3.85
C GLY A 126 35.42 58.43 -4.19
N GLN A 127 35.79 57.83 -5.33
CA GLN A 127 35.41 56.50 -5.71
C GLN A 127 35.98 55.42 -4.77
N GLU A 128 37.26 55.49 -4.44
CA GLU A 128 37.90 54.56 -3.51
C GLU A 128 37.31 54.65 -2.10
N GLU A 129 36.94 55.85 -1.63
CA GLU A 129 36.22 56.00 -0.35
C GLU A 129 34.81 55.39 -0.37
N VAL A 130 34.08 55.59 -1.48
CA VAL A 130 32.77 55.00 -1.69
C VAL A 130 32.88 53.48 -1.79
N ASP A 131 33.81 52.96 -2.57
CA ASP A 131 34.03 51.53 -2.72
C ASP A 131 34.41 50.90 -1.38
N ARG A 132 35.27 51.52 -0.60
CA ARG A 132 35.61 51.06 0.77
C ARG A 132 34.40 51.10 1.69
N ALA A 133 33.59 52.18 1.63
CA ALA A 133 32.38 52.30 2.44
C ALA A 133 31.35 51.23 2.03
N ILE A 134 31.21 50.96 0.73
CA ILE A 134 30.36 49.86 0.23
C ILE A 134 30.85 48.52 0.75
N LEU A 135 32.11 48.19 0.60
CA LEU A 135 32.68 46.93 1.08
C LEU A 135 32.52 46.79 2.61
N GLN A 136 32.75 47.86 3.36
CA GLN A 136 32.53 47.86 4.80
C GLN A 136 31.06 47.68 5.18
N ALA A 137 30.14 48.35 4.45
CA ALA A 137 28.71 48.18 4.67
C ALA A 137 28.23 46.77 4.30
N LEU A 138 28.64 46.24 3.15
CA LEU A 138 28.32 44.87 2.73
C LEU A 138 28.75 43.86 3.77
N PHE A 139 29.91 44.02 4.35
CA PHE A 139 30.39 43.10 5.38
C PHE A 139 29.68 43.29 6.73
N SER A 140 29.64 44.53 7.24
CA SER A 140 29.10 44.81 8.59
C SER A 140 27.57 44.70 8.68
N GLN A 141 26.85 45.05 7.60
CA GLN A 141 25.40 45.06 7.55
C GLN A 141 24.78 43.79 6.97
N SER A 142 25.61 42.92 6.35
CA SER A 142 25.13 41.64 5.83
C SER A 142 24.39 40.85 6.90
N PRO A 143 23.18 40.35 6.61
CA PRO A 143 22.49 39.41 7.50
C PRO A 143 23.12 38.00 7.48
N ILE A 144 23.97 37.73 6.47
CA ILE A 144 24.63 36.43 6.29
C ILE A 144 25.88 36.42 7.15
N ARG A 145 26.18 35.35 7.83
CA ARG A 145 27.39 35.14 8.62
C ARG A 145 28.62 35.08 7.70
N ILE A 146 29.57 35.99 7.85
CA ILE A 146 30.80 36.00 7.08
C ILE A 146 31.99 35.93 8.05
N ILE A 147 32.87 35.01 7.75
CA ILE A 147 34.03 34.66 8.57
C ILE A 147 35.25 34.70 7.67
N VAL A 148 36.33 35.30 8.14
CA VAL A 148 37.64 35.19 7.52
C VAL A 148 38.61 34.55 8.51
N VAL A 149 39.26 33.48 8.09
CA VAL A 149 40.28 32.78 8.86
C VAL A 149 41.64 32.90 8.14
N ASP A 150 42.76 32.89 8.89
CA ASP A 150 44.10 32.84 8.35
C ASP A 150 44.47 31.41 7.89
N SER A 151 45.73 31.24 7.42
CA SER A 151 46.29 29.98 6.96
C SER A 151 46.40 28.91 8.06
N GLU A 152 46.33 29.31 9.34
CA GLU A 152 46.35 28.46 10.54
C GLU A 152 44.94 28.16 11.07
N LEU A 153 43.88 28.55 10.32
CA LEU A 153 42.46 28.39 10.67
C LEU A 153 42.04 29.17 11.92
N ARG A 154 42.71 30.32 12.17
CA ARG A 154 42.35 31.23 13.24
C ARG A 154 41.43 32.31 12.70
N TYR A 155 40.43 32.68 13.46
CA TYR A 155 39.55 33.80 13.14
C TYR A 155 40.37 35.07 12.97
N ARG A 156 40.34 35.64 11.77
CA ARG A 156 40.97 36.93 11.49
C ARG A 156 39.96 38.05 11.47
N TRP A 157 38.76 37.72 11.06
CA TRP A 157 37.68 38.68 10.95
C TRP A 157 36.31 38.02 10.91
N VAL A 158 35.33 38.63 11.55
CA VAL A 158 33.92 38.16 11.57
C VAL A 158 32.99 39.37 11.46
N ASN A 159 31.84 39.19 10.86
CA ASN A 159 30.83 40.22 10.78
C ASN A 159 29.84 40.18 11.96
N ALA A 160 29.04 41.23 12.08
CA ALA A 160 28.05 41.33 13.16
C ALA A 160 26.99 40.22 13.13
N ALA A 161 26.67 39.63 11.97
CA ALA A 161 25.80 38.49 11.86
C ALA A 161 26.38 37.20 12.52
N MET A 162 27.69 37.03 12.39
CA MET A 162 28.39 35.91 13.07
C MET A 162 28.39 36.11 14.60
N GLU A 163 28.68 37.32 15.08
CA GLU A 163 28.63 37.63 16.54
C GLU A 163 27.23 37.32 17.12
N ARG A 164 26.20 37.79 16.46
CA ARG A 164 24.82 37.51 16.90
C ARG A 164 24.49 36.03 16.90
N GLY A 165 24.93 35.33 15.86
CA GLY A 165 24.59 33.92 15.67
C GLY A 165 25.29 32.96 16.61
N CYS A 166 26.54 33.27 17.00
CA CYS A 166 27.28 32.46 17.98
C CYS A 166 27.20 33.00 19.41
N ALA A 167 26.56 34.12 19.62
CA ALA A 167 26.47 34.81 20.92
C ALA A 167 27.86 35.14 21.54
N VAL A 168 28.92 35.27 20.72
CA VAL A 168 30.29 35.52 21.15
C VAL A 168 30.80 36.78 20.46
N PRO A 169 31.24 37.80 21.22
CA PRO A 169 31.80 39.02 20.64
C PRO A 169 33.03 38.74 19.79
N ALA A 170 33.22 39.47 18.69
CA ALA A 170 34.39 39.39 17.79
C ALA A 170 35.71 39.42 18.54
N ALA A 171 35.85 40.22 19.56
CA ALA A 171 37.07 40.35 20.37
C ALA A 171 37.47 39.04 21.08
N ARG A 172 36.53 38.10 21.30
CA ARG A 172 36.80 36.77 21.85
C ARG A 172 37.06 35.72 20.79
N LEU A 173 36.67 35.98 19.55
CA LEU A 173 36.83 35.05 18.41
C LEU A 173 38.21 35.24 17.77
N ILE A 174 38.62 36.52 17.52
CA ILE A 174 39.80 36.84 16.75
C ILE A 174 41.06 36.23 17.36
N GLY A 175 41.88 35.57 16.53
CA GLY A 175 43.11 34.87 16.88
C GLY A 175 42.91 33.45 17.43
N ARG A 176 41.70 33.01 17.68
CA ARG A 176 41.43 31.65 18.16
C ARG A 176 41.02 30.72 17.02
N ARG A 177 41.23 29.42 17.20
CA ARG A 177 40.80 28.40 16.26
C ARG A 177 39.29 28.16 16.35
N ILE A 178 38.70 27.67 15.28
CA ILE A 178 37.24 27.42 15.18
C ILE A 178 36.79 26.49 16.32
N GLY A 179 37.46 25.37 16.55
CA GLY A 179 37.10 24.40 17.58
C GLY A 179 37.22 24.88 19.02
N GLU A 180 38.04 25.92 19.28
CA GLU A 180 38.15 26.50 20.61
C GLU A 180 36.95 27.36 21.02
N VAL A 181 36.20 27.83 20.02
CA VAL A 181 35.16 28.84 20.24
C VAL A 181 33.76 28.35 19.85
N THR A 182 33.68 27.40 18.93
CA THR A 182 32.40 26.86 18.44
C THR A 182 32.37 25.33 18.54
N PRO A 183 32.57 24.76 19.75
CA PRO A 183 32.60 23.31 19.96
C PRO A 183 31.25 22.60 19.70
N TRP A 184 30.17 23.34 19.54
CA TRP A 184 28.80 22.85 19.32
C TRP A 184 28.45 22.55 17.86
N VAL A 185 29.39 22.73 16.94
CA VAL A 185 29.29 22.34 15.53
C VAL A 185 30.29 21.24 15.21
N ASN A 186 30.09 20.53 14.10
CA ASN A 186 31.06 19.57 13.59
C ASN A 186 32.34 20.30 13.12
N VAL A 187 33.27 20.53 14.04
CA VAL A 187 34.51 21.29 13.81
C VAL A 187 35.40 20.57 12.83
N GLU A 188 35.56 19.26 12.95
CA GLU A 188 36.45 18.46 12.09
C GLU A 188 36.07 18.60 10.62
N GLY A 189 34.76 18.49 10.29
CA GLY A 189 34.26 18.65 8.93
C GLY A 189 34.50 20.08 8.37
N ILE A 190 34.38 21.12 9.20
CA ILE A 190 34.64 22.49 8.81
C ILE A 190 36.14 22.71 8.54
N GLU A 191 37.01 22.25 9.45
CA GLU A 191 38.45 22.35 9.32
C GLU A 191 38.97 21.61 8.07
N GLU A 192 38.42 20.41 7.78
CA GLU A 192 38.75 19.64 6.57
C GLU A 192 38.43 20.43 5.29
N VAL A 193 37.23 21.02 5.22
CA VAL A 193 36.84 21.88 4.09
C VAL A 193 37.79 23.07 3.92
N LEU A 194 38.09 23.78 5.01
CA LEU A 194 38.97 24.94 4.97
C LEU A 194 40.39 24.57 4.58
N CYS A 195 40.92 23.43 5.06
CA CYS A 195 42.22 22.91 4.63
C CYS A 195 42.23 22.60 3.13
N ARG A 196 41.22 21.95 2.62
CA ARG A 196 41.08 21.64 1.19
C ARG A 196 41.08 22.95 0.35
N VAL A 197 40.29 23.94 0.73
CA VAL A 197 40.22 25.25 0.05
C VAL A 197 41.55 25.94 0.11
N ARG A 198 42.26 25.92 1.25
CA ARG A 198 43.63 26.51 1.39
C ARG A 198 44.60 25.84 0.45
N ASP A 199 44.63 24.50 0.41
CA ASP A 199 45.67 23.76 -0.28
C ASP A 199 45.42 23.68 -1.81
N THR A 200 44.17 23.50 -2.25
CA THR A 200 43.82 23.41 -3.68
C THR A 200 43.51 24.77 -4.31
N GLY A 201 42.95 25.68 -3.54
CA GLY A 201 42.43 26.97 -4.04
C GLY A 201 41.05 26.86 -4.68
N GLU A 202 40.49 25.63 -4.79
CA GLU A 202 39.13 25.42 -5.30
C GLU A 202 38.09 25.78 -4.25
N PRO A 203 37.07 26.57 -4.58
CA PRO A 203 35.99 26.86 -3.64
C PRO A 203 35.17 25.61 -3.34
N VAL A 204 34.73 25.45 -2.11
CA VAL A 204 33.74 24.44 -1.71
C VAL A 204 32.43 25.16 -1.41
N LEU A 205 31.37 24.79 -2.12
CA LEU A 205 30.05 25.43 -2.03
C LEU A 205 29.05 24.49 -1.34
N ASP A 206 28.14 25.09 -0.61
CA ASP A 206 26.96 24.42 -0.02
C ASP A 206 27.25 23.19 0.85
N PHE A 207 28.40 23.18 1.54
CA PHE A 207 28.63 22.10 2.53
C PHE A 207 27.80 22.35 3.78
N GLN A 208 27.15 21.27 4.24
CA GLN A 208 26.24 21.34 5.39
C GLN A 208 26.97 21.12 6.71
N VAL A 209 26.70 21.97 7.68
CA VAL A 209 27.18 21.87 9.05
C VAL A 209 25.99 21.80 9.99
N ARG A 210 25.98 20.80 10.86
CA ARG A 210 24.94 20.62 11.88
C ARG A 210 25.50 20.91 13.27
N GLY A 211 24.66 21.41 14.12
CA GLY A 211 25.02 21.67 15.51
C GLY A 211 23.95 22.40 16.28
N GLN A 212 24.15 22.52 17.57
CA GLN A 212 23.30 23.26 18.49
C GLN A 212 23.94 24.61 18.74
N GLY A 213 23.25 25.71 18.44
CA GLY A 213 23.76 27.03 18.70
C GLY A 213 23.56 27.48 20.15
N PRO A 214 24.48 28.31 20.72
CA PRO A 214 24.27 28.80 22.08
C PRO A 214 23.07 29.74 22.22
N SER A 215 22.54 30.26 21.11
CA SER A 215 21.30 31.07 21.07
C SER A 215 20.02 30.22 21.15
N ASP A 216 20.10 28.95 20.82
CA ASP A 216 18.99 27.98 20.86
C ASP A 216 19.57 26.58 21.09
N PRO A 217 19.95 26.25 22.34
CA PRO A 217 20.64 25.01 22.66
C PRO A 217 19.74 23.74 22.59
N ASP A 218 18.43 23.93 22.56
CA ASP A 218 17.47 22.83 22.53
C ASP A 218 17.09 22.39 21.11
N ARG A 219 17.56 23.14 20.08
CA ARG A 219 17.27 22.86 18.69
C ARG A 219 18.54 22.62 17.87
N GLU A 220 18.53 21.57 17.07
CA GLU A 220 19.56 21.33 16.06
C GLU A 220 19.35 22.29 14.87
N HIS A 221 20.39 23.04 14.54
CA HIS A 221 20.45 23.91 13.38
C HIS A 221 21.28 23.30 12.26
N VAL A 222 20.91 23.62 11.05
CA VAL A 222 21.64 23.25 9.84
C VAL A 222 22.06 24.50 9.11
N TRP A 223 23.37 24.64 8.93
CA TRP A 223 23.94 25.76 8.17
C TRP A 223 24.53 25.25 6.85
N SER A 224 24.24 25.96 5.76
CA SER A 224 24.96 25.82 4.49
C SER A 224 26.17 26.73 4.50
N GLY A 225 27.36 26.15 4.37
CA GLY A 225 28.65 26.83 4.31
C GLY A 225 29.17 26.87 2.89
N SER A 226 29.77 28.01 2.51
CA SER A 226 30.57 28.14 1.28
C SER A 226 31.89 28.75 1.63
N SER A 227 32.97 28.15 1.20
CA SER A 227 34.33 28.57 1.54
C SER A 227 35.18 28.78 0.29
N PHE A 228 35.95 29.87 0.26
CA PHE A 228 36.84 30.16 -0.83
C PHE A 228 38.12 30.88 -0.32
N ARG A 229 39.20 30.77 -1.08
CA ARG A 229 40.50 31.33 -0.74
C ARG A 229 40.57 32.81 -1.08
N LEU A 230 41.09 33.60 -0.16
CA LEU A 230 41.40 35.00 -0.37
C LEU A 230 42.87 35.14 -0.75
N THR A 231 43.16 35.84 -1.85
CA THR A 231 44.54 36.08 -2.32
C THR A 231 44.83 37.57 -2.44
N ASP A 232 46.09 37.94 -2.24
CA ASP A 232 46.55 39.29 -2.56
C ASP A 232 46.77 39.47 -4.08
N PRO A 233 47.02 40.70 -4.59
CA PRO A 233 47.30 40.93 -6.00
C PRO A 233 48.53 40.20 -6.54
N ALA A 234 49.47 39.78 -5.69
CA ALA A 234 50.66 39.01 -6.06
C ALA A 234 50.41 37.48 -6.04
N GLY A 235 49.18 37.03 -5.69
CA GLY A 235 48.79 35.60 -5.60
C GLY A 235 49.09 34.98 -4.25
N GLY A 236 49.59 35.76 -3.26
CA GLY A 236 49.80 35.25 -1.89
C GLY A 236 48.46 34.97 -1.16
N VAL A 237 48.42 33.88 -0.37
CA VAL A 237 47.19 33.50 0.38
C VAL A 237 47.03 34.41 1.59
N LEU A 238 45.97 35.22 1.61
CA LEU A 238 45.60 36.07 2.73
C LEU A 238 44.82 35.34 3.82
N GLY A 239 44.17 34.24 3.45
CA GLY A 239 43.30 33.43 4.29
C GLY A 239 42.16 32.79 3.51
N MET A 240 41.14 32.30 4.22
CA MET A 240 39.93 31.75 3.65
C MET A 240 38.71 32.54 4.15
N CYS A 241 37.78 32.79 3.24
CA CYS A 241 36.47 33.35 3.58
C CYS A 241 35.46 32.25 3.63
N GLN A 242 34.66 32.21 4.69
CA GLN A 242 33.54 31.31 4.84
C GLN A 242 32.26 32.12 4.99
N ILE A 243 31.24 31.74 4.23
CA ILE A 243 29.92 32.31 4.28
C ILE A 243 28.99 31.22 4.80
N CYS A 244 28.20 31.50 5.85
CA CYS A 244 27.28 30.55 6.44
C CYS A 244 25.86 31.10 6.44
N VAL A 245 24.95 30.35 5.87
CA VAL A 245 23.52 30.65 5.82
C VAL A 245 22.77 29.62 6.67
N ASP A 246 21.87 30.08 7.52
CA ASP A 246 20.98 29.21 8.25
C ASP A 246 19.93 28.68 7.28
N VAL A 247 19.92 27.37 7.06
CA VAL A 247 19.00 26.68 6.14
C VAL A 247 18.12 25.68 6.90
N THR A 248 18.08 25.78 8.22
CA THR A 248 17.40 24.83 9.12
C THR A 248 15.98 24.55 8.68
N GLU A 249 15.16 25.57 8.49
CA GLU A 249 13.75 25.40 8.09
C GLU A 249 13.61 24.76 6.71
N GLY A 250 14.40 25.23 5.74
CA GLY A 250 14.39 24.66 4.38
C GLY A 250 14.87 23.22 4.35
N TYR A 251 15.93 22.91 5.10
CA TYR A 251 16.47 21.56 5.20
C TYR A 251 15.42 20.57 5.79
N TRP A 252 14.83 20.92 6.92
CA TRP A 252 13.82 20.05 7.55
C TRP A 252 12.54 19.94 6.72
N ALA A 253 12.11 21.03 6.06
CA ALA A 253 10.98 20.98 5.13
C ALA A 253 11.24 20.04 3.94
N GLN A 254 12.45 20.11 3.36
CA GLN A 254 12.85 19.24 2.25
C GLN A 254 12.99 17.79 2.70
N ARG A 255 13.57 17.55 3.87
CA ARG A 255 13.70 16.23 4.48
C ARG A 255 12.32 15.61 4.74
N ARG A 256 11.41 16.41 5.33
CA ARG A 256 10.01 16.00 5.56
C ARG A 256 9.32 15.58 4.26
N LEU A 257 9.47 16.39 3.21
CA LEU A 257 8.87 16.08 1.90
C LEU A 257 9.44 14.79 1.30
N ALA A 258 10.76 14.58 1.41
CA ALA A 258 11.42 13.37 0.94
C ALA A 258 10.90 12.13 1.69
N LEU A 259 10.82 12.19 3.03
CA LEU A 259 10.28 11.10 3.85
C LEU A 259 8.82 10.79 3.54
N LEU A 260 7.97 11.81 3.37
CA LEU A 260 6.57 11.63 3.00
C LEU A 260 6.41 11.02 1.60
N THR A 261 7.30 11.38 0.67
CA THR A 261 7.30 10.81 -0.68
C THR A 261 7.70 9.33 -0.65
N GLU A 262 8.74 9.00 0.09
CA GLU A 262 9.19 7.62 0.29
C GLU A 262 8.12 6.78 0.99
N ALA A 263 7.55 7.28 2.08
CA ALA A 263 6.42 6.63 2.76
C ALA A 263 5.28 6.33 1.79
N GLY A 264 5.03 7.23 0.83
CA GLY A 264 4.01 7.08 -0.18
C GLY A 264 4.19 5.92 -1.14
N THR A 265 5.39 5.46 -1.33
CA THR A 265 5.70 4.30 -2.18
C THR A 265 5.82 3.00 -1.40
N ARG A 266 6.03 3.08 -0.08
CA ARG A 266 6.25 1.93 0.80
C ARG A 266 5.01 1.51 1.59
N ILE A 267 4.07 2.42 1.85
CA ILE A 267 2.86 2.16 2.64
C ILE A 267 1.67 1.95 1.70
N GLY A 268 0.94 0.85 1.90
CA GLY A 268 -0.24 0.48 1.12
C GLY A 268 0.09 -0.22 -0.19
N THR A 269 1.18 -1.01 -0.21
CA THR A 269 1.56 -1.84 -1.37
C THR A 269 0.63 -3.04 -1.54
N THR A 270 -0.12 -3.40 -0.50
CA THR A 270 -1.07 -4.50 -0.49
C THR A 270 -2.41 -4.06 0.12
N LEU A 271 -3.45 -4.88 -0.08
CA LEU A 271 -4.76 -4.72 0.55
C LEU A 271 -4.90 -5.59 1.82
N ASP A 272 -3.79 -5.89 2.48
CA ASP A 272 -3.76 -6.59 3.76
C ASP A 272 -3.57 -5.59 4.90
N VAL A 273 -4.45 -5.66 5.89
CA VAL A 273 -4.49 -4.71 7.02
C VAL A 273 -3.23 -4.80 7.88
N VAL A 274 -2.79 -6.03 8.19
CA VAL A 274 -1.63 -6.28 9.06
C VAL A 274 -0.34 -5.92 8.33
N ARG A 275 -0.24 -6.29 7.05
CA ARG A 275 0.91 -5.94 6.22
C ARG A 275 1.04 -4.43 6.03
N THR A 276 -0.06 -3.72 5.81
CA THR A 276 -0.05 -2.25 5.70
C THR A 276 0.39 -1.59 7.01
N ALA A 277 -0.02 -2.15 8.17
CA ALA A 277 0.45 -1.69 9.47
C ALA A 277 1.95 -1.93 9.67
N GLN A 278 2.48 -3.06 9.20
CA GLN A 278 3.91 -3.35 9.20
C GLN A 278 4.69 -2.42 8.28
N GLU A 279 4.18 -2.14 7.08
CA GLU A 279 4.77 -1.19 6.14
C GLU A 279 4.90 0.22 6.73
N LEU A 280 3.92 0.67 7.54
CA LEU A 280 4.03 1.92 8.29
C LEU A 280 5.21 1.90 9.26
N ALA A 281 5.32 0.82 10.05
CA ALA A 281 6.40 0.68 11.02
C ALA A 281 7.78 0.69 10.34
N ASP A 282 7.93 -0.06 9.26
CA ASP A 282 9.19 -0.18 8.49
C ASP A 282 9.57 1.10 7.74
N ALA A 283 8.57 1.87 7.29
CA ALA A 283 8.83 3.14 6.61
C ALA A 283 9.28 4.26 7.55
N ALA A 284 8.92 4.18 8.83
CA ALA A 284 9.24 5.20 9.82
C ALA A 284 10.57 4.95 10.55
N VAL A 285 11.09 3.73 10.54
CA VAL A 285 12.38 3.35 11.14
C VAL A 285 13.44 3.26 10.03
N PRO A 286 14.65 3.80 10.22
CA PRO A 286 15.15 4.55 11.40
C PRO A 286 14.91 6.07 11.33
N GLU A 287 14.35 6.60 10.28
CA GLU A 287 14.39 8.01 9.93
C GLU A 287 13.59 8.92 10.88
N LEU A 288 12.44 8.45 11.36
CA LEU A 288 11.56 9.19 12.26
C LEU A 288 11.62 8.66 13.70
N ALA A 289 11.86 7.37 13.88
CA ALA A 289 11.82 6.72 15.17
C ALA A 289 12.89 5.60 15.28
N ASP A 290 13.36 5.33 16.48
CA ASP A 290 14.23 4.19 16.76
C ASP A 290 13.42 2.88 16.87
N PHE A 291 12.15 2.99 17.24
CA PHE A 291 11.18 1.89 17.15
C PHE A 291 9.77 2.43 16.89
N VAL A 292 8.96 1.64 16.22
CA VAL A 292 7.54 1.92 15.93
C VAL A 292 6.69 0.70 16.25
N LEU A 293 5.56 0.95 16.91
CA LEU A 293 4.55 -0.04 17.23
C LEU A 293 3.22 0.41 16.60
N VAL A 294 2.54 -0.49 15.90
CA VAL A 294 1.22 -0.21 15.35
C VAL A 294 0.21 -1.17 15.95
N ASP A 295 -0.72 -0.62 16.70
CA ASP A 295 -1.77 -1.36 17.38
C ASP A 295 -3.13 -0.99 16.78
N LEU A 296 -3.76 -1.94 16.10
CA LEU A 296 -5.07 -1.76 15.50
C LEU A 296 -6.20 -2.29 16.40
N LEU A 297 -7.37 -1.68 16.30
CA LEU A 297 -8.57 -2.21 16.93
C LEU A 297 -8.88 -3.60 16.35
N GLU A 298 -9.31 -4.54 17.20
CA GLU A 298 -9.67 -5.90 16.78
C GLU A 298 -10.69 -5.91 15.65
N ALA A 299 -11.69 -5.02 15.70
CA ALA A 299 -12.66 -4.83 14.63
C ALA A 299 -12.00 -4.45 13.29
N THR A 300 -10.99 -3.56 13.33
CA THR A 300 -10.24 -3.16 12.12
C THR A 300 -9.54 -4.35 11.49
N VAL A 301 -8.86 -5.18 12.30
CA VAL A 301 -8.15 -6.37 11.81
C VAL A 301 -9.09 -7.39 11.17
N ARG A 302 -10.31 -7.53 11.74
CA ARG A 302 -11.35 -8.41 11.18
C ARG A 302 -12.08 -7.87 9.95
N GLY A 303 -11.76 -6.65 9.52
CA GLY A 303 -12.47 -5.98 8.44
C GLY A 303 -13.77 -5.29 8.87
N GLU A 304 -14.14 -5.36 10.15
CA GLU A 304 -15.34 -4.72 10.70
C GLU A 304 -15.14 -3.20 10.83
N GLU A 305 -16.24 -2.45 10.87
CA GLU A 305 -16.20 -1.00 11.04
C GLU A 305 -16.25 -0.65 12.53
N PRO A 306 -15.17 -0.08 13.09
CA PRO A 306 -15.21 0.42 14.45
C PRO A 306 -16.26 1.52 14.62
N ALA A 307 -16.77 1.68 15.84
CA ALA A 307 -17.71 2.77 16.15
C ALA A 307 -17.08 4.13 15.84
N PRO A 308 -17.82 5.08 15.25
CA PRO A 308 -17.31 6.41 14.95
C PRO A 308 -17.01 7.20 16.23
N GLY A 309 -15.94 7.99 16.19
CA GLY A 309 -15.55 8.89 17.27
C GLY A 309 -14.46 8.34 18.20
N PRO A 310 -14.29 8.96 19.37
CA PRO A 310 -13.31 8.52 20.38
C PRO A 310 -13.63 7.13 20.93
N VAL A 311 -12.61 6.32 21.12
CA VAL A 311 -12.75 4.95 21.59
C VAL A 311 -12.64 4.94 23.12
N GLY A 312 -13.71 4.50 23.81
CA GLY A 312 -13.77 4.43 25.26
C GLY A 312 -14.13 3.05 25.78
N GLY A 313 -13.90 2.78 27.07
CA GLY A 313 -14.17 1.49 27.70
C GLY A 313 -13.02 0.52 27.64
N GLN A 314 -13.32 -0.77 27.68
CA GLN A 314 -12.30 -1.83 27.54
C GLN A 314 -11.93 -1.96 26.05
N ILE A 315 -10.76 -1.43 25.70
CA ILE A 315 -10.27 -1.38 24.32
C ILE A 315 -9.45 -2.64 24.04
N LEU A 316 -9.89 -3.43 23.07
CA LEU A 316 -9.13 -4.59 22.60
C LEU A 316 -8.35 -4.16 21.36
N LEU A 317 -7.05 -4.09 21.50
CA LEU A 317 -6.10 -3.81 20.43
C LEU A 317 -5.31 -5.07 20.09
N ARG A 318 -4.84 -5.13 18.83
CA ARG A 318 -3.95 -6.17 18.37
C ARG A 318 -2.71 -5.56 17.75
N ARG A 319 -1.53 -6.01 18.17
CA ARG A 319 -0.26 -5.62 17.55
C ARG A 319 -0.29 -6.04 16.09
N SER A 320 -0.22 -5.08 15.19
CA SER A 320 -0.32 -5.30 13.74
C SER A 320 0.95 -4.93 13.00
N GLY A 321 1.84 -4.17 13.63
CA GLY A 321 3.15 -3.84 13.07
C GLY A 321 4.16 -3.49 14.16
N ILE A 322 5.41 -3.86 13.93
CA ILE A 322 6.54 -3.55 14.79
C ILE A 322 7.81 -3.40 13.95
N SER A 323 8.58 -2.35 14.20
CA SER A 323 9.91 -2.18 13.63
C SER A 323 10.82 -1.51 14.65
N SER A 324 12.10 -1.86 14.68
CA SER A 324 13.09 -1.32 15.61
C SER A 324 14.48 -1.37 15.00
N ILE A 325 15.33 -0.38 15.34
CA ILE A 325 16.76 -0.39 14.97
C ILE A 325 17.56 -1.47 15.73
N HIS A 326 17.00 -2.02 16.81
CA HIS A 326 17.60 -3.08 17.63
C HIS A 326 16.81 -4.38 17.48
N GLU A 327 17.45 -5.45 17.03
CA GLU A 327 16.83 -6.75 16.85
C GLU A 327 16.28 -7.33 18.18
N ASP A 328 17.01 -7.14 19.29
CA ASP A 328 16.63 -7.65 20.61
C ASP A 328 15.43 -6.91 21.24
N ALA A 329 15.10 -5.71 20.78
CA ALA A 329 13.98 -4.93 21.30
C ALA A 329 12.61 -5.54 20.97
N SER A 330 12.53 -6.39 19.95
CA SER A 330 11.29 -7.06 19.55
C SER A 330 10.80 -8.10 20.57
N GLU A 331 11.70 -8.73 21.32
CA GLU A 331 11.34 -9.74 22.35
C GLU A 331 10.74 -9.11 23.62
N ALA A 332 11.12 -7.87 23.97
CA ALA A 332 10.56 -7.13 25.09
C ALA A 332 9.15 -6.58 24.83
N LEU A 333 8.74 -6.49 23.56
CA LEU A 333 7.47 -5.94 23.11
C LEU A 333 6.55 -7.08 22.64
N TYR A 334 5.23 -6.88 22.72
CA TYR A 334 4.26 -7.86 22.23
C TYR A 334 4.51 -8.21 20.75
N ALA A 335 4.45 -9.50 20.40
CA ALA A 335 4.62 -9.96 19.03
C ALA A 335 3.46 -9.53 18.12
N VAL A 336 3.71 -9.46 16.83
CA VAL A 336 2.65 -9.22 15.84
C VAL A 336 1.61 -10.34 15.95
N GLY A 337 0.34 -9.95 15.99
CA GLY A 337 -0.80 -10.84 16.17
C GLY A 337 -1.25 -10.99 17.63
N GLU A 338 -0.48 -10.54 18.61
CA GLU A 338 -0.88 -10.62 20.04
C GLU A 338 -1.89 -9.52 20.42
N ALA A 339 -2.79 -9.88 21.31
CA ALA A 339 -3.71 -8.92 21.92
C ALA A 339 -2.96 -8.02 22.91
N VAL A 340 -3.15 -6.72 22.78
CA VAL A 340 -2.50 -5.70 23.61
C VAL A 340 -3.56 -5.01 24.47
N ALA A 341 -3.35 -5.01 25.78
CA ALA A 341 -4.17 -4.27 26.73
C ALA A 341 -3.35 -3.17 27.37
N PHE A 342 -3.85 -1.96 27.35
CA PHE A 342 -3.20 -0.83 27.99
C PHE A 342 -3.93 -0.42 29.28
N HIS A 343 -3.16 -0.04 30.24
CA HIS A 343 -3.69 0.51 31.51
C HIS A 343 -4.37 1.88 31.26
N PRO A 344 -5.48 2.17 31.94
CA PRO A 344 -6.08 3.51 31.89
C PRO A 344 -5.08 4.61 32.24
N GLY A 345 -5.02 5.67 31.43
CA GLY A 345 -4.07 6.77 31.65
C GLY A 345 -2.80 6.72 30.80
N THR A 346 -2.50 5.58 30.16
CA THR A 346 -1.37 5.49 29.20
C THR A 346 -1.56 6.45 28.04
N PRO A 347 -0.48 6.92 27.38
CA PRO A 347 -0.56 7.78 26.21
C PRO A 347 -1.44 7.20 25.10
N GLN A 348 -1.44 5.88 24.90
CA GLN A 348 -2.25 5.17 23.92
C GLN A 348 -3.74 5.30 24.22
N VAL A 349 -4.13 5.06 25.48
CA VAL A 349 -5.54 5.21 25.90
C VAL A 349 -5.98 6.67 25.84
N ARG A 350 -5.13 7.62 26.23
CA ARG A 350 -5.41 9.06 26.09
C ARG A 350 -5.63 9.44 24.63
N CYS A 351 -4.77 8.97 23.75
CA CYS A 351 -4.86 9.20 22.30
C CYS A 351 -6.18 8.66 21.72
N LEU A 352 -6.54 7.43 22.05
CA LEU A 352 -7.78 6.80 21.58
C LEU A 352 -9.03 7.48 22.14
N ALA A 353 -9.00 7.85 23.44
CA ALA A 353 -10.12 8.49 24.12
C ALA A 353 -10.38 9.92 23.65
N THR A 354 -9.34 10.66 23.27
CA THR A 354 -9.48 12.05 22.79
C THR A 354 -9.50 12.14 21.27
N GLY A 355 -8.97 11.16 20.57
CA GLY A 355 -8.72 11.21 19.13
C GLY A 355 -7.64 12.22 18.73
N GLN A 356 -6.80 12.66 19.70
CA GLN A 356 -5.71 13.60 19.52
C GLN A 356 -4.38 12.90 19.72
N SER A 357 -3.36 13.35 19.01
CA SER A 357 -2.00 12.87 19.20
C SER A 357 -1.45 13.28 20.57
N VAL A 358 -0.56 12.45 21.13
CA VAL A 358 0.06 12.66 22.41
C VAL A 358 1.59 12.67 22.26
N LEU A 359 2.21 13.80 22.63
CA LEU A 359 3.66 13.94 22.68
C LEU A 359 4.15 13.80 24.13
N VAL A 360 5.00 12.82 24.38
CA VAL A 360 5.69 12.60 25.66
C VAL A 360 7.18 12.85 25.44
N ARG A 361 7.63 14.06 25.76
CA ARG A 361 9.04 14.46 25.56
C ARG A 361 10.01 13.72 26.46
N ARG A 362 9.57 13.41 27.68
CA ARG A 362 10.35 12.61 28.65
C ARG A 362 9.42 11.67 29.39
N LEU A 363 9.60 10.37 29.19
CA LEU A 363 8.78 9.33 29.78
C LEU A 363 8.77 9.38 31.31
N GLU A 364 9.93 9.63 31.94
CA GLU A 364 10.09 9.68 33.40
C GLU A 364 9.27 10.78 34.09
N THR A 365 8.80 11.78 33.33
CA THR A 365 8.02 12.90 33.86
C THR A 365 6.52 12.76 33.63
N ASP A 366 6.07 11.75 32.87
CA ASP A 366 4.65 11.52 32.60
C ASP A 366 4.02 10.71 33.76
N GLU A 367 2.79 11.06 34.11
CA GLU A 367 2.08 10.48 35.28
C GLU A 367 1.83 8.98 35.16
N TRP A 368 1.61 8.47 33.93
CA TRP A 368 1.38 7.05 33.68
C TRP A 368 2.60 6.19 34.01
N TYR A 369 3.79 6.72 33.78
CA TYR A 369 5.06 6.00 34.02
C TYR A 369 5.22 5.51 35.47
N ALA A 370 4.65 6.25 36.38
CA ALA A 370 4.59 5.86 37.78
C ALA A 370 3.40 4.94 38.11
N SER A 371 2.32 5.04 37.33
CA SER A 371 1.07 4.31 37.57
C SER A 371 1.01 2.91 36.94
N ASP A 372 1.84 2.65 35.94
CA ASP A 372 1.97 1.36 35.24
C ASP A 372 3.43 0.88 35.27
N PRO A 373 3.89 0.26 36.36
CA PRO A 373 5.27 -0.20 36.49
C PRO A 373 5.69 -1.25 35.46
N GLN A 374 4.76 -2.09 34.98
CA GLN A 374 5.08 -3.15 34.01
C GLN A 374 5.39 -2.56 32.63
N THR A 375 4.56 -1.66 32.13
CA THR A 375 4.82 -0.97 30.86
C THR A 375 6.03 -0.04 30.97
N ALA A 376 6.22 0.61 32.13
CA ALA A 376 7.40 1.43 32.40
C ALA A 376 8.71 0.61 32.40
N GLU A 377 8.67 -0.63 32.88
CA GLU A 377 9.82 -1.54 32.87
C GLU A 377 10.19 -1.96 31.45
N LYS A 378 9.21 -2.35 30.64
CA LYS A 378 9.39 -2.63 29.20
C LYS A 378 9.97 -1.42 28.44
N ALA A 379 9.45 -0.23 28.70
CA ALA A 379 9.99 0.99 28.11
C ALA A 379 11.46 1.24 28.49
N ARG A 380 11.84 0.91 29.74
CA ARG A 380 13.24 0.99 30.20
C ARG A 380 14.14 -0.05 29.54
N GLU A 381 13.64 -1.28 29.35
CA GLU A 381 14.39 -2.37 28.72
C GLU A 381 14.75 -2.00 27.27
N VAL A 382 13.82 -1.42 26.51
CA VAL A 382 14.09 -0.92 25.14
C VAL A 382 14.80 0.44 25.13
N GLY A 383 15.12 1.02 26.29
CA GLY A 383 15.83 2.29 26.41
C GLY A 383 15.01 3.53 26.00
N ALA A 384 13.70 3.40 25.87
CA ALA A 384 12.83 4.48 25.45
C ALA A 384 12.87 5.65 26.44
N HIS A 385 12.98 6.88 25.92
CA HIS A 385 12.93 8.09 26.74
C HIS A 385 11.92 9.13 26.27
N SER A 386 11.52 9.08 24.99
CA SER A 386 10.55 9.98 24.38
C SER A 386 9.61 9.20 23.47
N LEU A 387 8.33 9.55 23.49
CA LEU A 387 7.30 8.89 22.67
C LEU A 387 6.38 9.90 22.00
N MET A 388 5.92 9.53 20.81
CA MET A 388 4.74 10.11 20.17
C MET A 388 3.71 9.01 19.97
N VAL A 389 2.46 9.28 20.29
CA VAL A 389 1.33 8.38 20.03
C VAL A 389 0.34 9.09 19.14
N VAL A 390 0.11 8.54 17.97
CA VAL A 390 -0.70 9.17 16.92
C VAL A 390 -1.88 8.25 16.58
N PRO A 391 -3.12 8.77 16.53
CA PRO A 391 -4.28 7.98 16.18
C PRO A 391 -4.30 7.70 14.68
N LEU A 392 -4.53 6.46 14.28
CA LEU A 392 -4.78 6.07 12.91
C LEU A 392 -6.25 6.32 12.59
N ARG A 393 -6.54 7.44 11.93
CA ARG A 393 -7.92 7.85 11.63
C ARG A 393 -8.15 8.05 10.15
N ALA A 394 -9.20 7.42 9.63
CA ALA A 394 -9.66 7.62 8.27
C ALA A 394 -11.17 7.86 8.27
N ARG A 395 -11.64 8.83 7.49
CA ARG A 395 -13.08 9.14 7.32
C ARG A 395 -13.85 9.33 8.65
N GLY A 396 -13.18 9.89 9.66
CA GLY A 396 -13.77 10.11 10.98
C GLY A 396 -13.80 8.90 11.92
N ILE A 397 -13.29 7.75 11.48
CA ILE A 397 -13.22 6.51 12.25
C ILE A 397 -11.78 6.33 12.76
N THR A 398 -11.64 5.95 14.02
CA THR A 398 -10.35 5.56 14.62
C THR A 398 -10.14 4.07 14.39
N LEU A 399 -9.06 3.72 13.70
CA LEU A 399 -8.71 2.35 13.32
C LEU A 399 -7.72 1.72 14.33
N GLY A 400 -6.95 2.55 15.02
CA GLY A 400 -5.92 2.14 15.96
C GLY A 400 -5.01 3.30 16.34
N VAL A 401 -3.82 2.97 16.81
CA VAL A 401 -2.76 3.93 17.16
C VAL A 401 -1.41 3.48 16.62
N ALA A 402 -0.57 4.45 16.28
CA ALA A 402 0.85 4.25 16.04
C ALA A 402 1.67 4.90 17.17
N VAL A 403 2.63 4.19 17.69
CA VAL A 403 3.55 4.65 18.75
C VAL A 403 4.94 4.74 18.14
N PHE A 404 5.51 5.93 18.14
CA PHE A 404 6.86 6.21 17.69
C PHE A 404 7.73 6.45 18.93
N GLY A 405 8.84 5.76 19.06
CA GLY A 405 9.71 5.85 20.21
C GLY A 405 11.14 6.20 19.84
N ARG A 406 11.80 7.01 20.69
CA ARG A 406 13.23 7.31 20.64
C ARG A 406 13.94 6.77 21.87
N ASN A 407 15.13 6.22 21.64
CA ASN A 407 16.02 5.70 22.66
C ASN A 407 16.93 6.81 23.21
N ARG A 408 17.67 6.54 24.29
CA ARG A 408 18.45 7.54 25.02
C ARG A 408 19.54 8.24 24.20
N ASP A 409 19.99 7.65 23.09
CA ASP A 409 21.02 8.21 22.23
C ASP A 409 20.46 9.23 21.22
N SER A 410 19.14 9.29 21.07
CA SER A 410 18.43 10.20 20.19
C SER A 410 17.89 11.43 20.93
N GLN A 411 17.72 12.59 20.27
CA GLN A 411 17.10 13.77 20.88
C GLN A 411 15.61 13.51 21.17
N PRO A 412 15.05 14.08 22.26
CA PRO A 412 13.62 13.99 22.52
C PRO A 412 12.79 14.57 21.37
N TYR A 413 11.60 14.03 21.15
CA TYR A 413 10.68 14.52 20.15
C TYR A 413 10.21 15.95 20.41
N ASP A 414 9.98 16.69 19.33
CA ASP A 414 9.40 18.02 19.33
C ASP A 414 8.05 18.06 18.57
N GLU A 415 7.43 19.26 18.48
CA GLU A 415 6.16 19.47 17.74
C GLU A 415 6.31 19.26 16.22
N GLY A 416 7.51 19.49 15.66
CA GLY A 416 7.79 19.25 14.25
C GLY A 416 7.83 17.76 13.93
N ASP A 417 8.44 16.95 14.79
CA ASP A 417 8.42 15.49 14.72
C ASP A 417 6.99 14.95 14.80
N LEU A 418 6.19 15.48 15.76
CA LEU A 418 4.81 15.08 15.92
C LEU A 418 3.99 15.33 14.66
N ALA A 419 4.13 16.52 14.06
CA ALA A 419 3.42 16.85 12.83
C ALA A 419 3.82 15.93 11.66
N LEU A 420 5.10 15.50 11.60
CA LEU A 420 5.54 14.52 10.60
C LEU A 420 4.95 13.14 10.87
N ALA A 421 4.92 12.70 12.12
CA ALA A 421 4.30 11.44 12.52
C ALA A 421 2.78 11.41 12.24
N GLU A 422 2.10 12.55 12.40
CA GLU A 422 0.68 12.71 12.03
C GLU A 422 0.46 12.54 10.52
N ASP A 423 1.33 13.13 9.70
CA ASP A 423 1.26 12.99 8.24
C ASP A 423 1.47 11.52 7.80
N PHE A 424 2.48 10.84 8.37
CA PHE A 424 2.72 9.41 8.15
C PHE A 424 1.52 8.55 8.54
N SER A 425 1.03 8.77 9.76
CA SER A 425 -0.10 8.04 10.33
C SER A 425 -1.40 8.27 9.57
N SER A 426 -1.65 9.51 9.12
CA SER A 426 -2.82 9.85 8.32
C SER A 426 -2.83 9.11 6.98
N ARG A 427 -1.68 9.03 6.32
CA ARG A 427 -1.55 8.29 5.07
C ARG A 427 -1.74 6.79 5.27
N ALA A 428 -1.07 6.22 6.27
CA ALA A 428 -1.23 4.82 6.62
C ALA A 428 -2.67 4.48 6.99
N ALA A 429 -3.35 5.35 7.72
CA ALA A 429 -4.74 5.16 8.10
C ALA A 429 -5.67 5.04 6.89
N VAL A 430 -5.45 5.81 5.83
CA VAL A 430 -6.21 5.68 4.58
C VAL A 430 -5.96 4.33 3.93
N CYS A 431 -4.70 3.87 3.88
CA CYS A 431 -4.35 2.57 3.30
C CYS A 431 -4.93 1.41 4.15
N VAL A 432 -4.85 1.49 5.48
CA VAL A 432 -5.45 0.53 6.41
C VAL A 432 -6.98 0.50 6.26
N ASP A 433 -7.65 1.65 6.11
CA ASP A 433 -9.11 1.67 5.89
C ASP A 433 -9.50 1.07 4.54
N ASN A 434 -8.73 1.30 3.50
CA ASN A 434 -8.94 0.67 2.21
C ASN A 434 -8.77 -0.86 2.30
N ALA A 435 -7.70 -1.33 2.95
CA ALA A 435 -7.45 -2.75 3.18
C ALA A 435 -8.58 -3.39 4.02
N ARG A 436 -9.01 -2.72 5.12
CA ARG A 436 -10.12 -3.16 5.96
C ARG A 436 -11.43 -3.31 5.17
N ARG A 437 -11.76 -2.33 4.33
CA ARG A 437 -12.97 -2.37 3.49
C ARG A 437 -12.90 -3.51 2.49
N TYR A 438 -11.75 -3.69 1.86
CA TYR A 438 -11.52 -4.83 0.97
C TYR A 438 -11.70 -6.16 1.71
N THR A 439 -11.11 -6.31 2.90
CA THR A 439 -11.28 -7.51 3.75
C THR A 439 -12.76 -7.76 4.09
N ARG A 440 -13.52 -6.69 4.40
CA ARG A 440 -14.96 -6.80 4.69
C ARG A 440 -15.76 -7.26 3.47
N GLU A 441 -15.53 -6.65 2.32
CA GLU A 441 -16.21 -7.01 1.07
C GLU A 441 -15.88 -8.45 0.69
N HIS A 442 -14.62 -8.84 0.79
CA HIS A 442 -14.16 -10.20 0.53
C HIS A 442 -14.79 -11.22 1.49
N ASN A 443 -14.76 -10.98 2.80
CA ASN A 443 -15.38 -11.87 3.78
C ASN A 443 -16.90 -11.97 3.60
N THR A 444 -17.56 -10.87 3.20
CA THR A 444 -19.00 -10.89 2.90
C THR A 444 -19.28 -11.75 1.68
N ALA A 445 -18.49 -11.63 0.63
CA ALA A 445 -18.60 -12.43 -0.58
C ALA A 445 -18.37 -13.92 -0.30
N LEU A 446 -17.32 -14.27 0.44
CA LEU A 446 -17.06 -15.66 0.86
C LEU A 446 -18.17 -16.24 1.75
N THR A 447 -18.74 -15.42 2.64
CA THR A 447 -19.86 -15.87 3.50
C THR A 447 -21.10 -16.16 2.66
N LEU A 448 -21.41 -15.28 1.70
CA LEU A 448 -22.52 -15.50 0.77
C LEU A 448 -22.30 -16.77 -0.06
N GLN A 449 -21.13 -16.93 -0.66
CA GLN A 449 -20.77 -18.11 -1.44
C GLN A 449 -20.92 -19.40 -0.63
N ARG A 450 -20.36 -19.44 0.60
CA ARG A 450 -20.52 -20.60 1.49
C ARG A 450 -21.98 -20.91 1.82
N SER A 451 -22.84 -19.90 1.93
CA SER A 451 -24.25 -20.10 2.18
C SER A 451 -25.01 -20.63 0.95
N LEU A 452 -24.46 -20.44 -0.24
CA LEU A 452 -25.01 -20.94 -1.49
C LEU A 452 -24.55 -22.37 -1.85
N LEU A 453 -23.43 -22.84 -1.29
CA LEU A 453 -22.94 -24.22 -1.47
C LEU A 453 -23.61 -25.18 -0.50
N PRO A 454 -23.66 -26.51 -0.80
CA PRO A 454 -24.19 -27.50 0.13
C PRO A 454 -23.35 -27.56 1.40
N HIS A 455 -23.98 -27.43 2.57
CA HIS A 455 -23.28 -27.57 3.86
C HIS A 455 -22.92 -29.01 4.18
N GLU A 456 -23.77 -29.92 3.80
CA GLU A 456 -23.58 -31.37 3.93
C GLU A 456 -24.22 -32.02 2.70
N VAL A 457 -23.52 -32.98 2.10
CA VAL A 457 -24.09 -33.85 1.08
C VAL A 457 -24.59 -35.11 1.81
N PRO A 458 -25.89 -35.38 1.81
CA PRO A 458 -26.40 -36.55 2.46
C PRO A 458 -25.82 -37.82 1.85
N ASP A 459 -25.67 -38.88 2.67
CA ASP A 459 -25.33 -40.18 2.15
C ASP A 459 -26.51 -40.76 1.36
N TYR A 460 -26.27 -41.17 0.12
CA TYR A 460 -27.28 -41.83 -0.72
C TYR A 460 -26.91 -43.27 -0.94
N PRO A 461 -27.89 -44.21 -0.94
CA PRO A 461 -27.61 -45.63 -1.15
C PRO A 461 -26.93 -45.94 -2.45
N ALA A 462 -27.20 -45.15 -3.49
CA ALA A 462 -26.67 -45.32 -4.84
C ALA A 462 -25.19 -44.98 -4.95
N VAL A 463 -24.69 -44.08 -4.10
CA VAL A 463 -23.30 -43.56 -4.19
C VAL A 463 -22.78 -43.21 -2.81
N GLU A 464 -21.47 -43.40 -2.60
CA GLU A 464 -20.68 -42.77 -1.54
C GLU A 464 -20.03 -41.52 -2.11
N THR A 465 -20.13 -40.39 -1.44
CA THR A 465 -19.62 -39.10 -2.00
C THR A 465 -18.65 -38.43 -1.07
N ALA A 466 -17.67 -37.70 -1.66
CA ALA A 466 -16.85 -36.73 -1.00
C ALA A 466 -16.60 -35.55 -1.94
N HIS A 467 -16.33 -34.40 -1.39
CA HIS A 467 -16.14 -33.19 -2.19
C HIS A 467 -15.12 -32.25 -1.57
N ARG A 468 -14.56 -31.38 -2.42
CA ARG A 468 -13.78 -30.22 -2.00
C ARG A 468 -14.18 -29.01 -2.83
N TYR A 469 -14.27 -27.90 -2.17
CA TYR A 469 -14.37 -26.59 -2.78
C TYR A 469 -13.18 -25.76 -2.34
N LEU A 470 -12.43 -25.27 -3.27
CA LEU A 470 -11.15 -24.58 -3.07
C LEU A 470 -11.25 -23.18 -3.68
N PRO A 471 -11.51 -22.14 -2.87
CA PRO A 471 -11.64 -20.79 -3.37
C PRO A 471 -10.31 -20.27 -3.95
N ALA A 472 -10.37 -19.43 -4.97
CA ALA A 472 -9.22 -18.74 -5.54
C ALA A 472 -8.46 -17.95 -4.47
N ALA A 473 -7.19 -17.54 -4.77
CA ALA A 473 -6.39 -16.74 -3.83
C ALA A 473 -7.11 -15.44 -3.46
N ALA A 474 -6.79 -14.86 -2.30
CA ALA A 474 -7.47 -13.77 -1.61
C ALA A 474 -7.86 -12.52 -2.45
N HIS A 475 -7.50 -12.44 -3.72
CA HIS A 475 -7.76 -11.30 -4.60
C HIS A 475 -8.91 -11.52 -5.59
N ALA A 476 -9.40 -12.76 -5.75
CA ALA A 476 -10.39 -13.09 -6.78
C ALA A 476 -11.87 -12.96 -6.33
N GLY A 477 -12.13 -12.84 -5.02
CA GLY A 477 -13.51 -12.70 -4.51
C GLY A 477 -14.24 -14.03 -4.35
N ALA A 478 -15.57 -14.02 -4.45
CA ALA A 478 -16.41 -15.22 -4.45
C ALA A 478 -16.43 -15.84 -5.86
N GLY A 479 -16.40 -17.18 -5.97
CA GLY A 479 -16.37 -17.87 -7.25
C GLY A 479 -17.70 -18.28 -7.82
N GLY A 480 -17.65 -18.76 -9.07
CA GLY A 480 -18.77 -19.26 -9.85
C GLY A 480 -19.01 -20.76 -9.77
N ASP A 481 -18.06 -21.50 -9.20
CA ASP A 481 -18.07 -22.97 -9.15
C ASP A 481 -19.13 -23.52 -8.19
N TRP A 482 -19.79 -24.59 -8.58
CA TRP A 482 -20.70 -25.32 -7.69
C TRP A 482 -20.70 -26.81 -7.98
N PHE A 483 -21.21 -27.58 -7.03
CA PHE A 483 -21.52 -28.99 -7.17
C PHE A 483 -22.80 -29.33 -6.38
N ASP A 484 -23.47 -30.39 -6.80
CA ASP A 484 -24.65 -30.94 -6.08
C ASP A 484 -24.78 -32.45 -6.26
N VAL A 485 -25.41 -33.09 -5.27
CA VAL A 485 -25.80 -34.49 -5.31
C VAL A 485 -27.27 -34.53 -4.93
N LEU A 486 -28.11 -34.97 -5.85
CA LEU A 486 -29.56 -34.83 -5.74
C LEU A 486 -30.27 -36.18 -5.84
N PRO A 487 -31.15 -36.55 -4.90
CA PRO A 487 -31.94 -37.77 -4.98
C PRO A 487 -33.00 -37.63 -6.06
N LEU A 488 -33.03 -38.59 -6.98
CA LEU A 488 -34.06 -38.71 -8.00
C LEU A 488 -35.03 -39.85 -7.65
N SER A 489 -36.06 -40.03 -8.47
CA SER A 489 -36.96 -41.15 -8.34
C SER A 489 -36.27 -42.49 -8.57
N GLY A 490 -36.84 -43.60 -8.02
CA GLY A 490 -36.38 -44.96 -8.30
C GLY A 490 -34.99 -45.30 -7.75
N ALA A 491 -34.57 -44.69 -6.63
CA ALA A 491 -33.25 -44.79 -6.01
C ALA A 491 -32.09 -44.24 -6.87
N ARG A 492 -32.37 -43.53 -7.95
CA ARG A 492 -31.39 -42.86 -8.79
C ARG A 492 -30.84 -41.62 -8.09
N VAL A 493 -29.68 -41.21 -8.50
CA VAL A 493 -29.00 -39.99 -8.01
C VAL A 493 -28.49 -39.16 -9.18
N ALA A 494 -28.70 -37.87 -9.11
CA ALA A 494 -28.02 -36.92 -10.00
C ALA A 494 -26.80 -36.30 -9.34
N LEU A 495 -25.75 -36.16 -10.12
CA LEU A 495 -24.51 -35.49 -9.79
C LEU A 495 -24.39 -34.30 -10.73
N ALA A 496 -24.18 -33.13 -10.19
CA ALA A 496 -23.98 -31.90 -10.98
C ALA A 496 -22.72 -31.18 -10.55
N VAL A 497 -21.96 -30.70 -11.51
CA VAL A 497 -20.83 -29.76 -11.31
C VAL A 497 -20.92 -28.70 -12.39
N GLY A 498 -20.65 -27.47 -12.06
CA GLY A 498 -20.67 -26.38 -13.03
C GLY A 498 -19.82 -25.21 -12.56
N ASP A 499 -19.61 -24.30 -13.47
CA ASP A 499 -18.87 -23.06 -13.27
C ASP A 499 -19.54 -21.92 -14.03
N VAL A 500 -19.64 -20.75 -13.39
CA VAL A 500 -20.12 -19.48 -13.99
C VAL A 500 -18.92 -18.65 -14.39
N THR A 501 -18.85 -18.28 -15.65
CA THR A 501 -17.77 -17.43 -16.18
C THR A 501 -17.62 -16.14 -15.38
N GLY A 502 -16.39 -15.85 -14.95
CA GLY A 502 -16.06 -14.67 -14.15
C GLY A 502 -15.99 -14.95 -12.65
N HIS A 503 -15.78 -13.92 -11.85
CA HIS A 503 -15.57 -14.03 -10.40
C HIS A 503 -16.26 -12.88 -9.66
N GLY A 504 -16.39 -13.05 -8.37
CA GLY A 504 -16.95 -12.04 -7.47
C GLY A 504 -18.42 -12.29 -7.16
N LEU A 505 -19.05 -11.31 -6.53
CA LEU A 505 -20.41 -11.40 -6.01
C LEU A 505 -21.43 -11.72 -7.10
N HIS A 506 -21.19 -11.22 -8.32
CA HIS A 506 -22.06 -11.42 -9.47
C HIS A 506 -22.08 -12.89 -9.89
N ALA A 507 -20.91 -13.50 -10.11
CA ALA A 507 -20.80 -14.91 -10.47
C ALA A 507 -21.44 -15.82 -9.38
N ALA A 508 -21.20 -15.54 -8.11
CA ALA A 508 -21.84 -16.25 -7.01
C ALA A 508 -23.37 -16.15 -6.99
N ALA A 509 -23.92 -14.98 -7.35
CA ALA A 509 -25.38 -14.79 -7.43
C ALA A 509 -25.99 -15.59 -8.59
N VAL A 510 -25.34 -15.60 -9.76
CA VAL A 510 -25.76 -16.42 -10.91
C VAL A 510 -25.65 -17.90 -10.59
N MET A 511 -24.54 -18.35 -9.98
CA MET A 511 -24.30 -19.69 -9.49
C MET A 511 -25.46 -20.15 -8.58
N GLY A 512 -25.84 -19.34 -7.59
CA GLY A 512 -26.95 -19.65 -6.69
C GLY A 512 -28.29 -19.83 -7.41
N ARG A 513 -28.56 -19.05 -8.46
CA ARG A 513 -29.76 -19.20 -9.32
C ARG A 513 -29.71 -20.49 -10.12
N LEU A 514 -28.57 -20.80 -10.75
CA LEU A 514 -28.38 -22.01 -11.54
C LEU A 514 -28.52 -23.25 -10.65
N ARG A 515 -27.88 -23.28 -9.50
CA ARG A 515 -27.97 -24.36 -8.55
C ARG A 515 -29.42 -24.60 -8.09
N THR A 516 -30.16 -23.54 -7.77
CA THR A 516 -31.59 -23.63 -7.41
C THR A 516 -32.42 -24.17 -8.56
N ALA A 517 -32.11 -23.79 -9.80
CA ALA A 517 -32.77 -24.32 -10.97
C ALA A 517 -32.47 -25.80 -11.17
N VAL A 518 -31.20 -26.23 -11.04
CA VAL A 518 -30.82 -27.66 -11.10
C VAL A 518 -31.59 -28.47 -10.09
N TYR A 519 -31.66 -28.01 -8.84
CA TYR A 519 -32.47 -28.68 -7.78
C TYR A 519 -33.94 -28.82 -8.18
N THR A 520 -34.54 -27.73 -8.68
CA THR A 520 -35.96 -27.73 -9.09
C THR A 520 -36.21 -28.62 -10.30
N LEU A 521 -35.30 -28.64 -11.28
CA LEU A 521 -35.41 -29.47 -12.47
C LEU A 521 -35.16 -30.95 -12.17
N ALA A 522 -34.28 -31.27 -11.22
CA ALA A 522 -34.10 -32.63 -10.69
C ALA A 522 -35.37 -33.19 -10.07
N ASP A 523 -36.14 -32.37 -9.34
CA ASP A 523 -37.45 -32.77 -8.78
C ASP A 523 -38.52 -33.06 -9.87
N LEU A 524 -38.34 -32.49 -11.08
CA LEU A 524 -39.20 -32.80 -12.25
C LEU A 524 -38.77 -34.09 -12.94
N ASP A 525 -37.62 -34.67 -12.55
CA ASP A 525 -37.11 -35.94 -13.03
C ASP A 525 -36.87 -35.94 -14.56
N LEU A 526 -36.40 -34.86 -15.11
CA LEU A 526 -36.10 -34.66 -16.53
C LEU A 526 -34.84 -35.43 -16.93
N ASP A 527 -34.76 -35.79 -18.22
CA ASP A 527 -33.53 -36.35 -18.78
C ASP A 527 -32.39 -35.30 -18.77
N PRO A 528 -31.09 -35.71 -18.66
CA PRO A 528 -29.96 -34.78 -18.55
C PRO A 528 -29.87 -33.71 -19.61
N ASP A 529 -30.16 -34.02 -20.86
CA ASP A 529 -30.19 -33.07 -21.99
C ASP A 529 -31.30 -32.02 -21.86
N GLU A 530 -32.49 -32.45 -21.34
CA GLU A 530 -33.59 -31.54 -21.06
C GLU A 530 -33.26 -30.60 -19.91
N VAL A 531 -32.59 -31.10 -18.83
CA VAL A 531 -32.12 -30.26 -17.74
C VAL A 531 -31.18 -29.16 -18.26
N LEU A 532 -30.18 -29.54 -19.08
CA LEU A 532 -29.24 -28.55 -19.63
C LEU A 532 -29.94 -27.57 -20.58
N THR A 533 -30.92 -28.01 -21.36
CA THR A 533 -31.74 -27.13 -22.24
C THR A 533 -32.48 -26.07 -21.42
N GLN A 534 -33.11 -26.48 -20.28
CA GLN A 534 -33.79 -25.53 -19.41
C GLN A 534 -32.84 -24.56 -18.69
N LEU A 535 -31.62 -25.03 -18.35
CA LEU A 535 -30.57 -24.17 -17.79
C LEU A 535 -30.06 -23.19 -18.82
N ASP A 536 -29.85 -23.61 -20.09
CA ASP A 536 -29.46 -22.73 -21.19
C ASP A 536 -30.47 -21.59 -21.39
N ASP A 537 -31.76 -21.93 -21.46
CA ASP A 537 -32.83 -20.94 -21.53
C ASP A 537 -32.84 -19.97 -20.33
N LEU A 538 -32.48 -20.44 -19.15
CA LEU A 538 -32.36 -19.60 -17.94
C LEU A 538 -31.17 -18.64 -18.07
N VAL A 539 -29.99 -19.13 -18.47
CA VAL A 539 -28.79 -18.30 -18.64
C VAL A 539 -29.02 -17.24 -19.71
N ILE A 540 -29.64 -17.59 -20.86
CA ILE A 540 -30.01 -16.63 -21.90
C ILE A 540 -30.88 -15.49 -21.35
N ARG A 541 -31.86 -15.80 -20.49
CA ARG A 541 -32.68 -14.77 -19.83
C ARG A 541 -31.86 -13.92 -18.87
N LEU A 542 -30.96 -14.54 -18.09
CA LEU A 542 -30.08 -13.82 -17.15
C LEU A 542 -29.14 -12.86 -17.88
N THR A 543 -28.55 -13.28 -19.02
CA THR A 543 -27.67 -12.44 -19.85
C THR A 543 -28.44 -11.25 -20.46
N GLN A 544 -29.73 -11.40 -20.75
CA GLN A 544 -30.55 -10.28 -21.22
C GLN A 544 -30.87 -9.27 -20.13
N GLU A 545 -31.01 -9.71 -18.87
CA GLU A 545 -31.25 -8.87 -17.70
C GLU A 545 -29.95 -8.19 -17.24
N ASP A 546 -28.83 -8.88 -17.33
CA ASP A 546 -27.52 -8.46 -16.83
C ASP A 546 -26.41 -8.85 -17.83
N PRO A 547 -25.87 -7.87 -18.59
CA PRO A 547 -24.85 -8.14 -19.60
C PRO A 547 -23.53 -8.68 -19.05
N ASP A 548 -23.27 -8.53 -17.72
CA ASP A 548 -22.07 -9.05 -17.08
C ASP A 548 -22.14 -10.58 -16.83
N CYS A 549 -23.30 -11.23 -17.15
CA CYS A 549 -23.45 -12.68 -17.13
C CYS A 549 -22.99 -13.25 -18.48
N GLU A 550 -21.74 -13.70 -18.57
CA GLU A 550 -21.11 -14.15 -19.83
C GLU A 550 -21.45 -15.62 -20.21
N GLY A 551 -22.07 -16.38 -19.29
CA GLY A 551 -22.39 -17.78 -19.52
C GLY A 551 -22.01 -18.69 -18.36
N ALA A 552 -22.17 -19.98 -18.52
CA ALA A 552 -21.79 -20.98 -17.55
C ALA A 552 -21.48 -22.33 -18.21
N THR A 553 -20.69 -23.17 -17.52
CA THR A 553 -20.51 -24.57 -17.91
C THR A 553 -21.20 -25.50 -16.92
N CYS A 554 -21.67 -26.65 -17.37
CA CYS A 554 -22.31 -27.63 -16.50
C CYS A 554 -22.14 -29.05 -17.01
N LEU A 555 -21.82 -29.95 -16.10
CA LEU A 555 -21.91 -31.41 -16.29
C LEU A 555 -23.02 -31.96 -15.39
N TYR A 556 -23.99 -32.61 -15.96
CA TYR A 556 -25.09 -33.26 -15.24
C TYR A 556 -25.09 -34.75 -15.54
N ALA A 557 -25.03 -35.60 -14.51
CA ALA A 557 -24.97 -37.03 -14.62
C ALA A 557 -26.03 -37.70 -13.74
N VAL A 558 -26.76 -38.66 -14.29
CA VAL A 558 -27.77 -39.43 -13.57
C VAL A 558 -27.34 -40.89 -13.48
N TYR A 559 -27.09 -41.38 -12.28
CA TYR A 559 -26.75 -42.78 -12.02
C TYR A 559 -27.94 -43.56 -11.49
N ASP A 560 -28.25 -44.69 -12.15
CA ASP A 560 -29.24 -45.68 -11.71
C ASP A 560 -28.55 -46.90 -11.09
N PRO A 561 -28.66 -47.12 -9.78
CA PRO A 561 -27.99 -48.25 -9.10
C PRO A 561 -28.57 -49.63 -9.46
N ILE A 562 -29.77 -49.70 -10.10
CA ILE A 562 -30.43 -50.93 -10.51
C ILE A 562 -29.86 -51.40 -11.85
N SER A 563 -29.91 -50.57 -12.87
CA SER A 563 -29.33 -50.86 -14.19
C SER A 563 -27.82 -50.71 -14.24
N ARG A 564 -27.27 -49.94 -13.27
CA ARG A 564 -25.87 -49.54 -13.22
C ARG A 564 -25.46 -48.71 -14.43
N VAL A 565 -26.38 -48.00 -14.99
CA VAL A 565 -26.16 -47.06 -16.10
C VAL A 565 -26.05 -45.66 -15.54
N CYS A 566 -25.04 -44.94 -15.99
CA CYS A 566 -24.91 -43.50 -15.79
C CYS A 566 -25.13 -42.79 -17.11
N THR A 567 -26.09 -41.83 -17.13
CA THR A 567 -26.42 -41.01 -18.27
C THR A 567 -25.83 -39.62 -18.03
N PHE A 568 -25.03 -39.15 -18.96
CA PHE A 568 -24.33 -37.87 -18.87
C PHE A 568 -24.81 -36.89 -19.93
N ALA A 569 -24.88 -35.62 -19.58
CA ALA A 569 -24.96 -34.52 -20.52
C ALA A 569 -24.00 -33.41 -20.11
N ARG A 570 -23.39 -32.71 -21.08
CA ARG A 570 -22.30 -31.75 -20.87
C ARG A 570 -22.54 -30.48 -21.65
N ALA A 571 -22.47 -29.32 -20.96
CA ALA A 571 -22.58 -28.00 -21.53
C ALA A 571 -21.26 -27.25 -21.34
N GLY A 572 -20.34 -27.33 -22.29
CA GLY A 572 -19.03 -26.65 -22.24
C GLY A 572 -18.09 -27.08 -21.12
N HIS A 573 -18.47 -28.03 -20.29
CA HIS A 573 -17.77 -28.43 -19.07
C HIS A 573 -16.69 -29.52 -19.36
N PRO A 574 -15.61 -29.63 -18.56
CA PRO A 574 -14.64 -30.71 -18.68
C PRO A 574 -15.26 -32.12 -18.62
N PRO A 575 -14.72 -33.14 -19.31
CA PRO A 575 -15.23 -34.49 -19.23
C PRO A 575 -14.96 -35.10 -17.85
N PRO A 576 -15.87 -35.90 -17.28
CA PRO A 576 -15.63 -36.57 -16.01
C PRO A 576 -14.56 -37.63 -16.15
N ALA A 577 -13.85 -37.93 -15.05
CA ALA A 577 -12.97 -39.10 -14.97
C ALA A 577 -13.69 -40.28 -14.34
N LEU A 578 -13.53 -41.47 -14.93
CA LEU A 578 -14.00 -42.75 -14.39
C LEU A 578 -12.80 -43.55 -13.90
N VAL A 579 -12.81 -43.94 -12.64
CA VAL A 579 -11.82 -44.86 -12.08
C VAL A 579 -12.45 -46.20 -11.85
N GLN A 580 -12.00 -47.19 -12.59
CA GLN A 580 -12.50 -48.57 -12.47
C GLN A 580 -12.04 -49.20 -11.15
N PRO A 581 -12.72 -50.23 -10.65
CA PRO A 581 -12.32 -50.90 -9.40
C PRO A 581 -10.91 -51.47 -9.41
N ASP A 582 -10.30 -51.68 -10.59
CA ASP A 582 -8.94 -52.13 -10.77
C ASP A 582 -7.89 -50.97 -10.78
N GLY A 583 -8.35 -49.73 -10.66
CA GLY A 583 -7.52 -48.54 -10.63
C GLY A 583 -7.27 -47.91 -12.00
N ALA A 584 -7.82 -48.43 -13.08
CA ALA A 584 -7.72 -47.80 -14.41
C ALA A 584 -8.54 -46.50 -14.44
N VAL A 585 -7.91 -45.39 -14.88
CA VAL A 585 -8.53 -44.07 -15.00
C VAL A 585 -8.77 -43.77 -16.46
N GLU A 586 -10.01 -43.37 -16.79
CA GLU A 586 -10.45 -42.99 -18.12
C GLU A 586 -11.16 -41.65 -18.06
N PHE A 587 -10.79 -40.70 -18.93
CA PHE A 587 -11.55 -39.46 -19.13
C PHE A 587 -12.59 -39.70 -20.24
N CYS A 588 -13.84 -39.37 -19.96
CA CYS A 588 -14.95 -39.65 -20.87
C CYS A 588 -15.04 -38.60 -21.99
N GLU A 589 -14.06 -38.55 -22.87
CA GLU A 589 -14.02 -37.61 -24.00
C GLU A 589 -15.11 -37.88 -25.05
N ASP A 590 -15.64 -39.08 -25.11
CA ASP A 590 -16.74 -39.53 -25.97
C ASP A 590 -18.12 -39.02 -25.57
N ILE A 591 -18.26 -38.39 -24.40
CA ILE A 591 -19.47 -37.64 -24.04
C ILE A 591 -19.52 -36.38 -24.92
N PRO A 592 -20.54 -36.14 -25.74
CA PRO A 592 -20.63 -35.02 -26.64
C PRO A 592 -20.41 -33.69 -25.89
N PRO A 593 -19.44 -32.86 -26.31
CA PRO A 593 -19.24 -31.54 -25.76
C PRO A 593 -20.33 -30.59 -26.27
N GLY A 594 -21.39 -30.41 -25.52
CA GLY A 594 -22.37 -29.36 -25.82
C GLY A 594 -21.76 -27.95 -25.69
N PRO A 595 -22.41 -26.93 -26.27
CA PRO A 595 -21.98 -25.53 -26.08
C PRO A 595 -22.10 -25.13 -24.60
N PRO A 596 -21.32 -24.15 -24.11
CA PRO A 596 -21.59 -23.53 -22.82
C PRO A 596 -23.01 -22.99 -22.74
N LEU A 597 -23.58 -22.97 -21.54
CA LEU A 597 -24.91 -22.41 -21.28
C LEU A 597 -24.93 -20.90 -21.57
N GLY A 598 -26.01 -20.45 -22.18
CA GLY A 598 -26.21 -19.04 -22.54
C GLY A 598 -25.90 -18.71 -24.00
N LEU A 599 -25.34 -19.67 -24.78
CA LEU A 599 -25.12 -19.48 -26.20
C LEU A 599 -26.39 -19.73 -27.04
N GLY A 600 -27.25 -20.65 -26.61
CA GLY A 600 -28.50 -20.96 -27.29
C GLY A 600 -28.39 -21.67 -28.64
N GLY A 601 -29.50 -22.24 -29.07
CA GLY A 601 -29.70 -22.67 -30.46
C GLY A 601 -29.08 -24.00 -30.87
N LEU A 602 -28.36 -24.70 -29.96
CA LEU A 602 -27.82 -26.04 -30.21
C LEU A 602 -28.39 -27.01 -29.19
N PRO A 603 -28.82 -28.24 -29.60
CA PRO A 603 -29.32 -29.26 -28.68
C PRO A 603 -28.15 -29.84 -27.87
N PHE A 604 -28.46 -30.26 -26.65
CA PHE A 604 -27.55 -31.08 -25.85
C PHE A 604 -27.80 -32.55 -26.18
N GLU A 605 -26.78 -33.38 -26.08
CA GLU A 605 -26.83 -34.79 -26.34
C GLU A 605 -26.44 -35.57 -25.08
N THR A 606 -27.06 -36.72 -24.87
CA THR A 606 -26.74 -37.63 -23.77
C THR A 606 -25.82 -38.75 -24.21
N ALA A 607 -24.96 -39.21 -23.29
CA ALA A 607 -24.19 -40.44 -23.44
C ALA A 607 -24.44 -41.36 -22.25
N GLU A 608 -24.62 -42.67 -22.53
CA GLU A 608 -24.84 -43.67 -21.48
C GLU A 608 -23.60 -44.54 -21.30
N ARG A 609 -23.28 -44.82 -20.02
CA ARG A 609 -22.20 -45.72 -19.63
C ARG A 609 -22.68 -46.69 -18.57
N LYS A 610 -22.40 -47.96 -18.81
CA LYS A 610 -22.64 -48.99 -17.80
C LYS A 610 -21.45 -49.11 -16.88
N LEU A 611 -21.64 -48.83 -15.60
CA LEU A 611 -20.56 -48.77 -14.61
C LEU A 611 -20.54 -50.07 -13.79
N ALA A 612 -19.34 -50.53 -13.46
CA ALA A 612 -19.16 -51.60 -12.48
C ALA A 612 -19.44 -51.05 -11.07
N GLU A 613 -19.89 -51.94 -10.18
CA GLU A 613 -19.99 -51.54 -8.76
C GLU A 613 -18.63 -51.17 -8.20
N GLY A 614 -18.56 -50.05 -7.47
CA GLY A 614 -17.30 -49.51 -6.94
C GLY A 614 -16.56 -48.61 -7.91
N THR A 615 -17.07 -48.35 -9.14
CA THR A 615 -16.49 -47.36 -10.04
C THR A 615 -16.58 -45.99 -9.38
N LEU A 616 -15.46 -45.23 -9.38
CA LEU A 616 -15.41 -43.87 -8.90
C LEU A 616 -15.61 -42.88 -10.07
N LEU A 617 -16.61 -42.02 -9.95
CA LEU A 617 -16.80 -40.87 -10.82
C LEU A 617 -16.13 -39.66 -10.17
N ALA A 618 -15.32 -38.95 -10.91
CA ALA A 618 -14.75 -37.66 -10.51
C ALA A 618 -15.25 -36.57 -11.47
N LEU A 619 -16.07 -35.69 -10.94
CA LEU A 619 -16.53 -34.49 -11.63
C LEU A 619 -15.76 -33.32 -11.04
N TYR A 620 -15.30 -32.40 -11.89
CA TYR A 620 -14.42 -31.31 -11.48
C TYR A 620 -14.53 -30.12 -12.41
N THR A 621 -14.28 -28.94 -11.91
CA THR A 621 -14.23 -27.69 -12.70
C THR A 621 -12.84 -27.50 -13.31
N ASP A 622 -12.74 -26.66 -14.34
CA ASP A 622 -11.50 -26.38 -15.06
C ASP A 622 -10.44 -25.73 -14.17
N GLY A 623 -10.83 -24.92 -13.17
CA GLY A 623 -9.92 -24.37 -12.18
C GLY A 623 -9.09 -25.42 -11.43
N LEU A 624 -9.55 -26.69 -11.35
CA LEU A 624 -8.77 -27.77 -10.77
C LEU A 624 -7.59 -28.18 -11.67
N ILE A 625 -7.81 -28.28 -12.97
CA ILE A 625 -6.81 -28.78 -13.94
C ILE A 625 -5.94 -27.68 -14.50
N GLU A 626 -6.42 -26.45 -14.63
CA GLU A 626 -5.65 -25.30 -15.12
C GLU A 626 -4.68 -24.74 -14.07
N ALA A 627 -4.86 -25.14 -12.82
CA ALA A 627 -4.00 -24.73 -11.72
C ALA A 627 -2.55 -25.23 -11.86
N ALA A 628 -2.30 -26.35 -12.56
CA ALA A 628 -0.99 -26.94 -12.76
C ALA A 628 -0.20 -26.20 -13.87
N GLU A 629 0.60 -25.21 -13.50
CA GLU A 629 1.49 -24.44 -14.41
C GLU A 629 0.78 -23.86 -15.66
N GLN A 630 -0.56 -23.68 -15.61
CA GLN A 630 -1.41 -23.28 -16.74
C GLN A 630 -1.42 -24.29 -17.91
N ASP A 631 -1.15 -25.58 -17.62
CA ASP A 631 -1.17 -26.68 -18.57
C ASP A 631 -2.24 -27.69 -18.16
N ALA A 632 -3.37 -27.68 -18.83
CA ALA A 632 -4.50 -28.56 -18.56
C ALA A 632 -4.16 -30.06 -18.76
N GLU A 633 -3.27 -30.41 -19.70
CA GLU A 633 -2.84 -31.80 -19.91
C GLU A 633 -2.07 -32.32 -18.70
N LEU A 634 -1.17 -31.51 -18.15
CA LEU A 634 -0.46 -31.84 -16.92
C LEU A 634 -1.39 -31.98 -15.72
N GLY A 635 -2.41 -31.10 -15.62
CA GLY A 635 -3.45 -31.16 -14.59
C GLY A 635 -4.23 -32.47 -14.64
N LEU A 636 -4.64 -32.88 -15.83
CA LEU A 636 -5.34 -34.16 -16.05
C LEU A 636 -4.45 -35.37 -15.70
N GLU A 637 -3.16 -35.37 -16.08
CA GLU A 637 -2.21 -36.43 -15.70
C GLU A 637 -2.03 -36.54 -14.19
N LEU A 638 -1.91 -35.41 -13.49
CA LEU A 638 -1.80 -35.36 -12.04
C LEU A 638 -3.06 -35.88 -11.36
N LEU A 639 -4.22 -35.45 -11.83
CA LEU A 639 -5.52 -35.92 -11.36
C LEU A 639 -5.66 -37.42 -11.54
N ALA A 640 -5.36 -37.94 -12.74
CA ALA A 640 -5.40 -39.37 -13.04
C ALA A 640 -4.50 -40.19 -12.10
N ARG A 641 -3.26 -39.75 -11.90
CA ARG A 641 -2.33 -40.43 -10.97
C ARG A 641 -2.82 -40.44 -9.54
N THR A 642 -3.42 -39.32 -9.10
CA THR A 642 -3.92 -39.18 -7.73
C THR A 642 -5.14 -40.05 -7.46
N LEU A 643 -6.02 -40.24 -8.45
CA LEU A 643 -7.23 -41.02 -8.36
C LEU A 643 -7.02 -42.54 -8.59
N ALA A 644 -5.85 -42.96 -9.08
CA ALA A 644 -5.60 -44.34 -9.52
C ALA A 644 -5.61 -45.38 -8.39
N ASP A 645 -5.74 -44.99 -7.12
CA ASP A 645 -5.85 -45.91 -5.98
C ASP A 645 -7.27 -45.95 -5.41
N PRO A 646 -8.15 -46.81 -5.92
CA PRO A 646 -9.56 -46.92 -5.50
C PRO A 646 -9.72 -47.50 -4.09
N SER A 647 -8.69 -48.05 -3.46
CA SER A 647 -8.75 -48.62 -2.10
C SER A 647 -8.78 -47.54 -1.00
N ARG A 648 -8.44 -46.31 -1.32
CA ARG A 648 -8.46 -45.18 -0.38
C ARG A 648 -9.90 -44.70 -0.13
N SER A 649 -10.13 -44.13 1.05
CA SER A 649 -11.38 -43.44 1.31
C SER A 649 -11.55 -42.24 0.38
N LEU A 650 -12.77 -41.86 0.03
CA LEU A 650 -13.02 -40.69 -0.82
C LEU A 650 -12.48 -39.41 -0.21
N GLU A 651 -12.53 -39.30 1.11
CA GLU A 651 -11.96 -38.16 1.84
C GLU A 651 -10.44 -38.03 1.66
N GLN A 652 -9.73 -39.17 1.79
CA GLN A 652 -8.28 -39.21 1.54
C GLN A 652 -7.91 -38.92 0.08
N LEU A 653 -8.77 -39.32 -0.86
CA LEU A 653 -8.57 -38.96 -2.27
C LEU A 653 -8.75 -37.45 -2.49
N CYS A 654 -9.79 -36.85 -1.90
CA CYS A 654 -9.99 -35.39 -1.95
C CYS A 654 -8.81 -34.63 -1.37
N GLU A 655 -8.29 -35.04 -0.19
CA GLU A 655 -7.10 -34.44 0.42
C GLU A 655 -5.87 -34.56 -0.48
N SER A 656 -5.74 -35.71 -1.15
CA SER A 656 -4.61 -35.93 -2.07
C SER A 656 -4.71 -35.10 -3.33
N VAL A 657 -5.91 -34.91 -3.87
CA VAL A 657 -6.18 -34.03 -5.01
C VAL A 657 -5.83 -32.59 -4.63
N GLU A 658 -6.28 -32.13 -3.46
CA GLU A 658 -5.94 -30.81 -2.94
C GLU A 658 -4.42 -30.61 -2.83
N ALA A 659 -3.70 -31.59 -2.27
CA ALA A 659 -2.26 -31.48 -2.05
C ALA A 659 -1.42 -31.61 -3.33
N SER A 660 -1.90 -32.36 -4.35
CA SER A 660 -1.08 -32.73 -5.50
C SER A 660 -1.38 -31.94 -6.77
N VAL A 661 -2.63 -31.52 -6.95
CA VAL A 661 -3.09 -30.86 -8.18
C VAL A 661 -3.16 -29.35 -8.01
N VAL A 662 -3.33 -28.87 -6.77
CA VAL A 662 -3.65 -27.48 -6.49
C VAL A 662 -2.43 -26.71 -5.97
N PRO A 663 -1.93 -25.65 -6.67
CA PRO A 663 -0.83 -24.83 -6.18
C PRO A 663 -1.27 -23.90 -5.03
N GLU A 664 -0.29 -23.42 -4.26
CA GLU A 664 -0.53 -22.47 -3.16
C GLU A 664 -1.18 -21.15 -3.60
N ARG A 665 -0.97 -20.73 -4.86
CA ARG A 665 -1.56 -19.52 -5.45
C ARG A 665 -2.41 -19.90 -6.65
N ARG A 666 -3.71 -19.85 -6.49
CA ARG A 666 -4.71 -20.13 -7.53
C ARG A 666 -5.22 -18.85 -8.15
N SER A 667 -5.42 -18.88 -9.47
CA SER A 667 -6.05 -17.81 -10.23
C SER A 667 -7.58 -17.93 -10.25
N ASP A 668 -8.11 -19.16 -10.07
CA ASP A 668 -9.53 -19.47 -10.13
C ASP A 668 -9.98 -20.39 -9.01
N ASP A 669 -11.30 -20.48 -8.79
CA ASP A 669 -11.90 -21.44 -7.90
C ASP A 669 -11.78 -22.85 -8.47
N ALA A 670 -11.82 -23.85 -7.61
CA ALA A 670 -11.81 -25.23 -8.04
C ALA A 670 -12.78 -26.06 -7.20
N ALA A 671 -13.61 -26.82 -7.87
CA ALA A 671 -14.50 -27.78 -7.24
C ALA A 671 -14.21 -29.20 -7.72
N VAL A 672 -14.27 -30.17 -6.81
CA VAL A 672 -14.21 -31.58 -7.12
C VAL A 672 -15.28 -32.33 -6.34
N LEU A 673 -16.03 -33.15 -7.06
CA LEU A 673 -17.01 -34.07 -6.53
C LEU A 673 -16.61 -35.48 -6.89
N LEU A 674 -16.33 -36.31 -5.89
CA LEU A 674 -16.04 -37.74 -6.02
C LEU A 674 -17.27 -38.54 -5.62
N ALA A 675 -17.68 -39.47 -6.48
CA ALA A 675 -18.83 -40.33 -6.22
C ALA A 675 -18.47 -41.79 -6.55
N ARG A 676 -18.43 -42.66 -5.56
CA ARG A 676 -18.21 -44.10 -5.74
C ARG A 676 -19.55 -44.82 -5.88
N THR A 677 -19.78 -45.48 -7.02
CA THR A 677 -21.02 -46.14 -7.33
C THR A 677 -21.25 -47.36 -6.45
N ARG A 678 -22.51 -47.56 -6.00
CA ARG A 678 -23.01 -48.72 -5.33
C ARG A 678 -24.11 -49.33 -6.19
N ALA A 679 -24.17 -50.65 -6.30
CA ALA A 679 -25.26 -51.34 -6.96
C ALA A 679 -26.33 -51.71 -5.96
N LEU A 680 -27.58 -51.56 -6.36
CA LEU A 680 -28.66 -52.12 -5.57
C LEU A 680 -28.77 -53.62 -5.84
N ALA A 681 -28.73 -54.44 -4.79
CA ALA A 681 -28.77 -55.90 -4.91
C ALA A 681 -30.04 -56.40 -5.61
N ALA A 682 -29.92 -57.40 -6.46
CA ALA A 682 -31.01 -57.85 -7.29
C ALA A 682 -32.22 -58.38 -6.49
N ASP A 683 -31.99 -58.91 -5.27
CA ASP A 683 -33.01 -59.31 -4.34
C ASP A 683 -33.83 -58.17 -3.71
N ARG A 684 -33.34 -56.95 -3.86
CA ARG A 684 -34.00 -55.71 -3.42
C ARG A 684 -34.92 -55.10 -4.48
N VAL A 685 -35.03 -55.70 -5.67
CA VAL A 685 -35.86 -55.21 -6.78
C VAL A 685 -36.74 -56.33 -7.31
N ALA A 686 -38.00 -56.06 -7.36
CA ALA A 686 -38.97 -56.97 -7.94
C ALA A 686 -39.75 -56.31 -9.07
N SER A 687 -39.83 -56.94 -10.23
CA SER A 687 -40.47 -56.36 -11.42
C SER A 687 -41.42 -57.37 -12.09
N TRP A 688 -42.57 -56.89 -12.52
CA TRP A 688 -43.57 -57.70 -13.21
C TRP A 688 -44.17 -56.94 -14.38
N GLU A 689 -44.36 -57.64 -15.50
CA GLU A 689 -45.17 -57.13 -16.61
C GLU A 689 -46.62 -57.59 -16.44
N LEU A 690 -47.52 -56.66 -16.53
CA LEU A 690 -48.92 -56.87 -16.34
C LEU A 690 -49.69 -56.55 -17.64
N PRO A 691 -50.58 -57.46 -18.14
CA PRO A 691 -51.49 -57.12 -19.21
C PRO A 691 -52.41 -55.96 -18.82
N ALA A 692 -52.86 -55.16 -19.79
CA ALA A 692 -53.82 -54.09 -19.56
C ALA A 692 -55.25 -54.68 -19.39
N ASP A 693 -55.46 -55.43 -18.31
CA ASP A 693 -56.74 -56.07 -17.94
C ASP A 693 -57.12 -55.71 -16.47
N PRO A 694 -58.34 -55.30 -16.19
CA PRO A 694 -58.75 -54.93 -14.84
C PRO A 694 -58.57 -56.08 -13.80
N ALA A 695 -58.60 -57.36 -14.21
CA ALA A 695 -58.31 -58.47 -13.33
C ALA A 695 -56.87 -58.48 -12.78
N GLN A 696 -55.91 -57.79 -13.47
CA GLN A 696 -54.56 -57.71 -13.08
C GLN A 696 -54.30 -56.86 -11.83
N VAL A 697 -55.24 -55.99 -11.44
CA VAL A 697 -55.12 -55.19 -10.22
C VAL A 697 -55.09 -56.10 -8.98
N ALA A 698 -55.92 -57.18 -8.96
CA ALA A 698 -55.88 -58.15 -7.86
C ALA A 698 -54.54 -58.94 -7.84
N GLN A 699 -54.08 -59.36 -9.02
CA GLN A 699 -52.78 -60.03 -9.13
C GLN A 699 -51.59 -59.11 -8.69
N ALA A 700 -51.59 -57.84 -9.06
CA ALA A 700 -50.61 -56.88 -8.65
C ALA A 700 -50.55 -56.76 -7.11
N ARG A 701 -51.68 -56.70 -6.43
CA ARG A 701 -51.75 -56.73 -4.95
C ARG A 701 -51.16 -57.99 -4.37
N ASP A 702 -51.59 -59.18 -4.88
CA ASP A 702 -51.02 -60.42 -4.41
C ASP A 702 -49.51 -60.57 -4.58
N LEU A 703 -49.01 -60.10 -5.69
CA LEU A 703 -47.52 -60.00 -5.97
C LEU A 703 -46.82 -59.07 -5.00
N THR A 704 -47.40 -57.89 -4.76
CA THR A 704 -46.90 -56.89 -3.81
C THR A 704 -46.83 -57.43 -2.40
N THR A 705 -47.90 -58.00 -1.90
CA THR A 705 -48.03 -58.59 -0.53
C THR A 705 -46.98 -59.69 -0.30
N ARG A 706 -46.83 -60.59 -1.28
CA ARG A 706 -45.78 -61.60 -1.20
C ARG A 706 -44.44 -61.08 -1.17
N GLN A 707 -44.13 -60.10 -2.04
CA GLN A 707 -42.83 -59.52 -2.09
C GLN A 707 -42.43 -58.76 -0.81
N LEU A 708 -43.43 -58.08 -0.21
CA LEU A 708 -43.22 -57.39 1.05
C LEU A 708 -42.94 -58.33 2.21
N ALA A 709 -43.62 -59.52 2.19
CA ALA A 709 -43.37 -60.57 3.15
C ALA A 709 -41.92 -61.12 2.98
N ASP A 710 -41.45 -61.35 1.74
CA ASP A 710 -40.10 -61.81 1.45
C ASP A 710 -39.02 -60.77 1.90
N TRP A 711 -39.41 -59.53 2.03
CA TRP A 711 -38.51 -58.42 2.48
C TRP A 711 -38.68 -58.03 3.94
N ASP A 712 -39.48 -58.80 4.76
CA ASP A 712 -39.83 -58.47 6.14
C ASP A 712 -40.45 -57.04 6.29
N ALA A 713 -41.19 -56.60 5.26
CA ALA A 713 -41.83 -55.28 5.16
C ALA A 713 -43.39 -55.32 5.24
N GLU A 714 -43.95 -56.33 5.85
CA GLU A 714 -45.39 -56.48 6.01
C GLU A 714 -46.14 -55.30 6.63
N PRO A 715 -45.51 -54.50 7.54
CA PRO A 715 -46.12 -53.29 8.08
C PRO A 715 -46.58 -52.31 7.01
N LEU A 716 -45.90 -52.28 5.86
CA LEU A 716 -46.19 -51.40 4.72
C LEU A 716 -47.27 -51.96 3.77
N ALA A 717 -47.66 -53.27 3.89
CA ALA A 717 -48.47 -53.97 2.91
C ALA A 717 -49.79 -53.25 2.61
N PHE A 718 -50.47 -52.80 3.63
CA PHE A 718 -51.80 -52.15 3.45
C PHE A 718 -51.66 -50.85 2.61
N ALA A 719 -50.69 -49.98 2.92
CA ALA A 719 -50.55 -48.77 2.22
C ALA A 719 -50.03 -49.01 0.79
N THR A 720 -49.04 -49.90 0.62
CA THR A 720 -48.48 -50.25 -0.68
C THR A 720 -49.48 -50.90 -1.62
N GLU A 721 -50.28 -51.84 -1.11
CA GLU A 721 -51.36 -52.44 -1.90
C GLU A 721 -52.38 -51.42 -2.42
N LEU A 722 -52.67 -50.39 -1.62
CA LEU A 722 -53.56 -49.32 -2.04
C LEU A 722 -52.89 -48.45 -3.12
N ILE A 723 -51.64 -48.08 -2.94
CA ILE A 723 -50.84 -47.36 -3.94
C ILE A 723 -50.81 -48.16 -5.24
N VAL A 724 -50.40 -49.41 -5.20
CA VAL A 724 -50.29 -50.28 -6.38
C VAL A 724 -51.66 -50.42 -7.06
N SER A 725 -52.75 -50.60 -6.29
CA SER A 725 -54.11 -50.71 -6.86
C SER A 725 -54.50 -49.44 -7.64
N GLU A 726 -54.21 -48.26 -7.07
CA GLU A 726 -54.58 -47.00 -7.72
C GLU A 726 -53.71 -46.71 -8.94
N LEU A 727 -52.39 -46.94 -8.86
CA LEU A 727 -51.46 -46.72 -9.96
C LEU A 727 -51.70 -47.67 -11.13
N VAL A 728 -51.90 -49.00 -10.85
CA VAL A 728 -52.16 -50.00 -11.88
C VAL A 728 -53.55 -49.77 -12.51
N THR A 729 -54.58 -49.42 -11.71
CA THR A 729 -55.90 -49.05 -12.23
C THR A 729 -55.80 -47.83 -13.17
N ASN A 730 -55.01 -46.82 -12.82
CA ASN A 730 -54.84 -45.68 -13.64
C ASN A 730 -54.12 -46.03 -14.95
N ALA A 731 -53.08 -46.85 -14.91
CA ALA A 731 -52.35 -47.31 -16.08
C ALA A 731 -53.31 -48.10 -17.01
N ILE A 732 -54.11 -49.01 -16.50
CA ILE A 732 -55.09 -49.76 -17.28
C ILE A 732 -56.19 -48.88 -17.93
N ARG A 733 -56.66 -47.83 -17.22
CA ARG A 733 -57.69 -46.92 -17.71
C ARG A 733 -57.24 -45.95 -18.80
N TYR A 734 -56.02 -45.47 -18.67
CA TYR A 734 -55.54 -44.28 -19.42
C TYR A 734 -54.41 -44.59 -20.36
N ALA A 735 -53.79 -45.76 -20.26
CA ALA A 735 -52.63 -46.08 -21.08
C ALA A 735 -52.96 -47.19 -22.13
N ARG A 736 -52.03 -47.36 -23.10
CA ARG A 736 -52.06 -48.44 -24.07
C ARG A 736 -50.69 -49.14 -24.01
N GLY A 737 -50.70 -50.46 -24.05
CA GLY A 737 -49.50 -51.30 -24.05
C GLY A 737 -49.34 -52.06 -22.73
N PRO A 738 -48.21 -52.76 -22.56
CA PRO A 738 -47.92 -53.50 -21.34
C PRO A 738 -47.67 -52.48 -20.21
N ILE A 739 -48.10 -52.93 -19.01
CA ILE A 739 -47.87 -52.16 -17.76
C ILE A 739 -46.78 -52.90 -16.99
N ALA A 740 -45.71 -52.12 -16.57
CA ALA A 740 -44.72 -52.72 -15.72
C ALA A 740 -44.90 -52.19 -14.27
N LEU A 741 -45.00 -53.11 -13.32
CA LEU A 741 -44.99 -52.84 -11.88
C LEU A 741 -43.56 -53.15 -11.37
N ARG A 742 -42.95 -52.25 -10.67
CA ARG A 742 -41.65 -52.46 -10.02
C ARG A 742 -41.74 -52.02 -8.55
N LEU A 743 -41.23 -52.84 -7.66
CA LEU A 743 -41.00 -52.51 -6.27
C LEU A 743 -39.50 -52.48 -5.99
N ILE A 744 -39.04 -51.50 -5.24
CA ILE A 744 -37.63 -51.29 -4.90
C ILE A 744 -37.54 -51.11 -3.39
N HIS A 745 -36.76 -51.94 -2.73
CA HIS A 745 -36.49 -51.88 -1.31
C HIS A 745 -35.09 -51.22 -1.08
N ALA A 746 -35.07 -49.91 -1.00
CA ALA A 746 -33.88 -49.13 -0.71
C ALA A 746 -33.92 -48.54 0.71
N GLU A 747 -33.63 -47.27 0.95
CA GLU A 747 -33.93 -46.59 2.23
C GLU A 747 -35.41 -46.30 2.42
N ALA A 748 -36.13 -46.30 1.34
CA ALA A 748 -37.59 -46.28 1.30
C ALA A 748 -38.10 -47.42 0.45
N LEU A 749 -39.35 -47.83 0.65
CA LEU A 749 -40.04 -48.67 -0.29
C LEU A 749 -40.58 -47.84 -1.43
N ILE A 750 -40.12 -48.12 -2.66
CA ILE A 750 -40.50 -47.39 -3.84
C ILE A 750 -41.41 -48.29 -4.70
N CYS A 751 -42.58 -47.79 -5.07
CA CYS A 751 -43.49 -48.40 -6.00
C CYS A 751 -43.49 -47.62 -7.30
N GLU A 752 -43.16 -48.26 -8.42
CA GLU A 752 -43.21 -47.70 -9.77
C GLU A 752 -44.19 -48.46 -10.65
N VAL A 753 -45.01 -47.70 -11.38
CA VAL A 753 -45.88 -48.23 -12.42
C VAL A 753 -45.60 -47.51 -13.72
N SER A 754 -45.07 -48.23 -14.71
CA SER A 754 -44.75 -47.73 -16.03
C SER A 754 -45.82 -48.09 -17.03
N ASP A 755 -46.19 -47.17 -17.94
CA ASP A 755 -47.14 -47.39 -19.03
C ASP A 755 -46.71 -46.61 -20.29
N GLY A 756 -47.19 -47.03 -21.45
CA GLY A 756 -46.88 -46.46 -22.76
C GLY A 756 -47.62 -45.12 -23.10
N SER A 757 -48.16 -44.40 -22.12
CA SER A 757 -48.86 -43.13 -22.34
C SER A 757 -48.02 -41.93 -21.94
N LEU A 758 -47.94 -40.91 -22.77
CA LEU A 758 -47.29 -39.63 -22.47
C LEU A 758 -48.25 -38.59 -21.82
N SER A 759 -49.50 -39.01 -21.47
CA SER A 759 -50.47 -38.06 -20.87
C SER A 759 -50.14 -37.83 -19.39
N ALA A 760 -50.03 -36.57 -19.00
CA ALA A 760 -49.79 -36.19 -17.61
C ALA A 760 -50.94 -36.58 -16.68
N PRO A 761 -50.67 -37.22 -15.53
CA PRO A 761 -51.69 -37.44 -14.54
C PRO A 761 -52.01 -36.08 -13.87
N HIS A 762 -53.32 -35.78 -13.78
CA HIS A 762 -53.80 -34.58 -13.13
C HIS A 762 -54.44 -34.87 -11.78
N LEU A 763 -53.92 -34.30 -10.71
CA LEU A 763 -54.58 -34.22 -9.42
C LEU A 763 -55.88 -33.44 -9.52
N ARG A 764 -57.05 -34.13 -9.45
CA ARG A 764 -58.32 -33.46 -9.37
C ARG A 764 -58.88 -33.52 -7.96
N ARG A 765 -59.29 -32.39 -7.42
CA ARG A 765 -60.14 -32.38 -6.22
C ARG A 765 -61.48 -33.01 -6.61
N ALA A 766 -61.64 -34.29 -6.31
CA ALA A 766 -62.94 -35.00 -6.48
C ALA A 766 -64.00 -34.38 -5.55
N ARG A 767 -65.19 -34.08 -6.09
CA ARG A 767 -66.32 -33.71 -5.28
C ARG A 767 -66.84 -34.93 -4.56
N VAL A 768 -67.60 -34.77 -3.45
CA VAL A 768 -68.09 -35.82 -2.55
C VAL A 768 -68.84 -36.94 -3.30
N HIS A 769 -69.39 -36.69 -4.51
CA HIS A 769 -70.15 -37.61 -5.32
C HIS A 769 -69.44 -38.15 -6.56
N ASP A 770 -68.12 -37.82 -6.78
CA ASP A 770 -67.41 -38.36 -7.94
C ASP A 770 -66.88 -39.79 -7.61
N GLU A 771 -67.28 -40.76 -8.41
CA GLU A 771 -66.81 -42.16 -8.32
C GLU A 771 -65.39 -42.37 -8.87
N GLY A 772 -64.73 -41.27 -9.41
CA GLY A 772 -63.42 -41.32 -9.97
C GLY A 772 -62.65 -40.10 -9.62
N GLY A 773 -61.29 -40.19 -9.57
CA GLY A 773 -60.37 -39.08 -9.40
C GLY A 773 -59.79 -38.92 -7.97
N ARG A 774 -60.02 -39.89 -7.07
CA ARG A 774 -59.43 -39.88 -5.73
C ARG A 774 -58.15 -40.68 -5.63
N GLY A 775 -57.76 -41.47 -6.66
CA GLY A 775 -56.69 -42.42 -6.60
C GLY A 775 -55.34 -41.75 -6.34
N LEU A 776 -54.91 -40.72 -7.15
CA LEU A 776 -53.67 -40.01 -6.94
C LEU A 776 -53.66 -39.17 -5.66
N PHE A 777 -54.80 -38.73 -5.17
CA PHE A 777 -54.89 -38.06 -3.88
C PHE A 777 -54.59 -39.03 -2.72
N LEU A 778 -55.08 -40.27 -2.81
CA LEU A 778 -54.75 -41.32 -1.85
C LEU A 778 -53.28 -41.69 -1.90
N VAL A 779 -52.66 -41.79 -3.11
CA VAL A 779 -51.24 -42.01 -3.27
C VAL A 779 -50.45 -40.89 -2.59
N ALA A 780 -50.83 -39.63 -2.84
CA ALA A 780 -50.17 -38.46 -2.22
C ALA A 780 -50.29 -38.42 -0.69
N GLN A 781 -51.30 -39.05 -0.10
CA GLN A 781 -51.45 -39.13 1.37
C GLN A 781 -50.68 -40.30 1.99
N LEU A 782 -50.42 -41.36 1.24
CA LEU A 782 -49.77 -42.60 1.71
C LEU A 782 -48.25 -42.61 1.42
N ALA A 783 -47.80 -41.79 0.49
CA ALA A 783 -46.42 -41.64 0.11
C ALA A 783 -45.78 -40.42 0.78
N SER A 784 -44.53 -40.53 1.14
CA SER A 784 -43.71 -39.40 1.56
C SER A 784 -43.35 -38.50 0.37
N ARG A 785 -43.09 -39.11 -0.78
CA ARG A 785 -42.87 -38.48 -2.07
C ARG A 785 -43.57 -39.28 -3.16
N TRP A 786 -44.03 -38.63 -4.18
CA TRP A 786 -44.60 -39.26 -5.38
C TRP A 786 -44.40 -38.33 -6.57
N GLY A 787 -44.35 -38.87 -7.77
CA GLY A 787 -44.22 -38.10 -8.98
C GLY A 787 -44.44 -38.89 -10.26
N THR A 788 -44.13 -38.28 -11.38
CA THR A 788 -44.22 -38.88 -12.70
C THR A 788 -42.93 -38.59 -13.46
N ARG A 789 -42.28 -39.62 -13.97
CA ARG A 789 -41.15 -39.56 -14.86
C ARG A 789 -41.59 -39.89 -16.27
N TYR A 790 -41.15 -39.10 -17.22
CA TYR A 790 -41.41 -39.36 -18.63
C TYR A 790 -40.15 -39.92 -19.28
N GLY A 791 -40.29 -40.93 -20.09
CA GLY A 791 -39.26 -41.54 -20.90
C GLY A 791 -39.68 -41.60 -22.36
N ARG A 792 -38.80 -42.09 -23.26
CA ARG A 792 -39.05 -42.15 -24.70
C ARG A 792 -40.24 -43.04 -25.04
N ASP A 793 -40.52 -44.07 -24.27
CA ASP A 793 -41.53 -45.08 -24.54
C ASP A 793 -42.79 -44.98 -23.69
N GLY A 794 -42.93 -43.94 -22.89
CA GLY A 794 -44.07 -43.78 -21.99
C GLY A 794 -43.75 -42.97 -20.72
N LYS A 795 -44.51 -43.22 -19.66
CA LYS A 795 -44.31 -42.60 -18.35
C LYS A 795 -44.26 -43.67 -17.24
N THR A 796 -43.54 -43.30 -16.15
CA THR A 796 -43.53 -44.04 -14.88
C THR A 796 -44.14 -43.15 -13.78
N ILE A 797 -45.19 -43.61 -13.11
CA ILE A 797 -45.67 -42.96 -11.90
C ILE A 797 -45.07 -43.76 -10.71
N TRP A 798 -44.44 -43.02 -9.81
CA TRP A 798 -43.73 -43.59 -8.68
C TRP A 798 -44.22 -43.01 -7.36
N ALA A 799 -44.09 -43.78 -6.28
CA ALA A 799 -44.43 -43.39 -4.92
C ALA A 799 -43.42 -43.98 -3.93
N GLU A 800 -42.95 -43.21 -2.97
CA GLU A 800 -42.01 -43.60 -1.94
C GLU A 800 -42.67 -43.66 -0.57
N GLN A 801 -42.38 -44.70 0.18
CA GLN A 801 -42.89 -44.91 1.54
C GLN A 801 -41.72 -45.15 2.48
N PRO A 802 -41.57 -44.45 3.63
CA PRO A 802 -40.51 -44.69 4.60
C PRO A 802 -40.67 -46.11 5.19
N LEU A 803 -39.54 -46.82 5.37
CA LEU A 803 -39.53 -48.20 5.91
C LEU A 803 -40.01 -48.28 7.38
N SER A 804 -39.84 -47.21 8.13
CA SER A 804 -40.43 -47.07 9.46
C SER A 804 -41.79 -46.37 9.36
N PRO A 805 -42.82 -46.84 10.04
CA PRO A 805 -44.12 -46.17 10.03
C PRO A 805 -43.94 -44.72 10.50
N LEU A 806 -44.36 -43.76 9.71
CA LEU A 806 -44.51 -42.37 10.15
C LEU A 806 -45.36 -42.40 11.43
N GLU A 807 -44.81 -41.97 12.57
CA GLU A 807 -45.62 -41.52 13.70
C GLU A 807 -46.52 -40.42 13.16
N VAL A 808 -47.73 -40.73 12.83
CA VAL A 808 -48.74 -39.75 12.51
C VAL A 808 -48.91 -38.88 13.75
N SER A 809 -48.21 -37.77 13.79
CA SER A 809 -48.46 -36.74 14.79
C SER A 809 -49.91 -36.30 14.58
N SER A 810 -50.77 -36.81 15.45
CA SER A 810 -52.15 -36.41 15.60
C SER A 810 -52.22 -34.95 16.07
N GLY A 811 -52.01 -34.06 15.11
CA GLY A 811 -52.32 -32.63 15.24
C GLY A 811 -53.61 -32.34 14.51
N LEU A 812 -54.72 -32.52 15.19
CA LEU A 812 -56.01 -31.89 14.86
C LEU A 812 -56.00 -30.44 15.29
#